data_f27c718a00cdd6f76ffbb55e6f01cb2d
#
_entry.id   f27c718a00cdd6f76ffbb55e6f01cb2d
#
_cell.length_a   1.000
_cell.length_b   1.000
_cell.length_c   1.000
_cell.angle_alpha   90.00
_cell.angle_beta   90.00
_cell.angle_gamma   90.00
#
_symmetry.space_group_name_H-M   'P 1'
#
loop_
_entity.id
_entity.type
_entity.pdbx_description
1 polymer ?
#
loop_
_entity_poly.entity_id
_entity_poly.type
_entity_poly.pdbx_seq_one_letter_code
_entity_poly.pdbx_strand_id
1 'polypeptide(L)'
;MLELNDQRAAFGAGTLIVKRSILHPSNGDRMKKKMSSPGNTQWEDLVVSPEQVLAHIKPGMTIFLGSGVAEPRTLMQCLIDSGLSNTNDLELIQLTSHGDILSLKKLDYQNYRLKTFFSTWVASEFIVAGSVDLIPGRISQIPRIIKSKRIPIDVAFVQITPPNEAGYCSLGVAVDIAREAMEQASVVVGEINPQIPFTFGDTIVSVLDFDLLVKSTEPPIYFKRRSVNKVIDQVADNIAQVIEDGDCLSFTPDPLCEALGRHLTHKRHLGIHSSCFTDALMDLVKSGAVTNYRKEVFRGKSVASYALGTPELMAWLDRNPLIEFQGVEQVFDPTQIGRNPNFVAVFRARKVDLLGRVTFSVGKGNISSGPGQGADLFTGTEISPGGRTIFGLPSRNPQGAPNIVVMMRDLRNQFHMRESIDVVVTEYGIANLKWRTIRERAQALIDIAHPDDREKLVEQGKKKRILFSDQIYLSESARLYPMEIATERTFRDGLKVRFRAIKPSDEEAMRRLFYRFSQKTVYRRYLYPISIMPHKKMQEYVNIDYSWVMSVVALTGEPDQETIIAEARFVKDEQSSYGDLAFVVDEKYHGRGIATALYEMLIRLAKERGLKGFTAEVLEANKKMMKIFEKGHLPVNTRVKNGIYELTIPFEAHHSQAGYEKV
;
A
#
# COMPACT_ATOMS: atom_id res chain seq x y z
N MET A 1 -0.75 11.47 -54.03
CA MET A 1 -0.52 10.85 -55.35
C MET A 1 0.30 9.59 -55.14
N LEU A 2 -0.28 8.53 -55.64
CA LEU A 2 0.13 7.14 -55.84
C LEU A 2 0.12 6.26 -54.61
N GLU A 3 -0.92 5.51 -54.48
CA GLU A 3 -1.58 4.27 -55.05
C GLU A 3 -1.14 3.06 -54.27
N LEU A 4 -2.06 2.57 -53.49
CA LEU A 4 -2.76 1.30 -53.33
C LEU A 4 -2.25 0.13 -54.19
N ASN A 5 -1.96 -0.98 -53.57
CA ASN A 5 -2.46 -2.26 -54.11
C ASN A 5 -2.77 -3.28 -52.99
N ASP A 6 -4.01 -3.73 -53.04
CA ASP A 6 -4.63 -4.83 -52.34
C ASP A 6 -4.02 -6.18 -52.75
N GLN A 7 -3.82 -7.09 -51.79
CA GLN A 7 -4.00 -8.53 -52.05
C GLN A 7 -4.50 -9.23 -50.75
N ARG A 8 -5.78 -9.49 -50.73
CA ARG A 8 -6.40 -10.50 -49.87
C ARG A 8 -6.00 -11.87 -50.38
N ALA A 9 -5.51 -12.73 -49.47
CA ALA A 9 -5.56 -14.17 -49.64
C ALA A 9 -5.92 -14.81 -48.29
N ALA A 10 -7.04 -15.49 -48.28
CA ALA A 10 -7.54 -16.32 -47.20
C ALA A 10 -6.63 -17.54 -46.97
N PHE A 11 -6.30 -17.83 -45.70
CA PHE A 11 -5.93 -19.17 -45.29
C PHE A 11 -6.56 -19.56 -43.96
N GLY A 12 -7.02 -20.78 -43.95
CA GLY A 12 -7.93 -21.38 -43.02
C GLY A 12 -7.40 -21.61 -41.59
N ALA A 13 -8.37 -21.92 -40.75
CA ALA A 13 -8.20 -22.34 -39.39
C ALA A 13 -7.26 -23.55 -39.25
N GLY A 14 -6.16 -23.36 -38.59
CA GLY A 14 -5.25 -24.40 -38.15
C GLY A 14 -4.84 -24.14 -36.71
N THR A 15 -5.34 -24.95 -35.79
CA THR A 15 -5.00 -24.94 -34.36
C THR A 15 -3.51 -25.26 -34.22
N LEU A 16 -2.68 -24.25 -34.00
CA LEU A 16 -1.28 -24.44 -33.69
C LEU A 16 -1.14 -24.56 -32.17
N ILE A 17 -1.09 -25.82 -31.70
CA ILE A 17 -0.59 -26.14 -30.36
C ILE A 17 0.92 -25.84 -30.36
N VAL A 18 1.30 -24.68 -29.88
CA VAL A 18 2.72 -24.34 -29.60
C VAL A 18 3.11 -25.02 -28.29
N LYS A 19 3.62 -26.26 -28.41
CA LYS A 19 4.48 -26.84 -27.37
C LYS A 19 5.75 -25.99 -27.27
N ARG A 20 5.82 -25.03 -26.35
CA ARG A 20 7.09 -24.44 -25.93
C ARG A 20 7.85 -25.47 -25.10
N SER A 21 8.69 -26.26 -25.73
CA SER A 21 9.80 -26.92 -25.08
C SER A 21 10.88 -25.87 -24.83
N ILE A 22 10.99 -25.36 -23.59
CA ILE A 22 12.12 -24.56 -23.17
C ILE A 22 13.24 -25.54 -22.79
N LEU A 23 13.99 -26.00 -23.78
CA LEU A 23 15.29 -26.64 -23.60
C LEU A 23 16.36 -25.55 -23.77
N HIS A 24 16.94 -25.08 -22.65
CA HIS A 24 18.12 -24.23 -22.69
C HIS A 24 19.38 -25.06 -23.02
N PRO A 25 20.30 -24.59 -23.90
CA PRO A 25 21.48 -25.34 -24.33
C PRO A 25 22.46 -25.72 -23.22
N SER A 26 22.47 -25.01 -22.08
CA SER A 26 23.34 -25.28 -20.94
C SER A 26 22.90 -26.48 -20.09
N ASN A 27 21.61 -26.71 -19.96
CA ASN A 27 21.09 -27.89 -19.24
C ASN A 27 21.28 -29.19 -20.05
N GLY A 28 21.25 -29.09 -21.38
CA GLY A 28 21.46 -30.25 -22.26
C GLY A 28 22.86 -30.88 -22.12
N ASP A 29 23.90 -30.08 -21.89
CA ASP A 29 25.26 -30.58 -21.76
C ASP A 29 25.55 -31.16 -20.36
N ARG A 30 24.97 -30.56 -19.30
CA ARG A 30 25.01 -31.13 -17.94
C ARG A 30 24.22 -32.44 -17.83
N MET A 31 23.00 -32.49 -18.39
CA MET A 31 22.23 -33.74 -18.45
C MET A 31 22.94 -34.84 -19.26
N LYS A 32 23.53 -34.51 -20.41
CA LYS A 32 24.31 -35.48 -21.20
C LYS A 32 25.50 -36.04 -20.44
N LYS A 33 26.17 -35.23 -19.62
CA LYS A 33 27.32 -35.66 -18.81
C LYS A 33 26.93 -36.56 -17.64
N LYS A 34 25.74 -36.35 -17.04
CA LYS A 34 25.22 -37.19 -15.95
C LYS A 34 24.44 -38.44 -16.47
N MET A 35 23.82 -38.38 -17.67
CA MET A 35 23.17 -39.55 -18.28
C MET A 35 24.11 -40.55 -18.89
N SER A 36 25.39 -40.29 -18.98
CA SER A 36 26.41 -41.23 -19.52
C SER A 36 26.95 -42.23 -18.49
N SER A 37 26.50 -42.22 -17.26
CA SER A 37 26.84 -43.22 -16.25
C SER A 37 25.63 -44.10 -15.94
N PRO A 38 25.51 -45.34 -16.43
CA PRO A 38 24.44 -46.24 -16.06
C PRO A 38 24.77 -46.88 -14.70
N GLY A 39 24.59 -46.15 -13.64
CA GLY A 39 24.64 -46.62 -12.28
C GLY A 39 23.55 -45.88 -11.49
N ASN A 40 22.84 -46.62 -10.67
CA ASN A 40 21.81 -46.14 -9.77
C ASN A 40 22.49 -45.23 -8.70
N THR A 41 22.88 -44.01 -9.11
CA THR A 41 23.50 -43.04 -8.18
C THR A 41 22.40 -42.61 -7.22
N GLN A 42 22.44 -43.10 -6.01
CA GLN A 42 21.59 -42.61 -4.94
C GLN A 42 22.04 -41.19 -4.62
N TRP A 43 21.10 -40.26 -4.38
CA TRP A 43 21.44 -38.86 -4.05
C TRP A 43 22.30 -38.75 -2.79
N GLU A 44 22.27 -39.77 -1.92
CA GLU A 44 23.09 -39.89 -0.75
C GLU A 44 24.61 -39.92 -1.07
N ASP A 45 24.98 -40.38 -2.28
CA ASP A 45 26.36 -40.38 -2.75
C ASP A 45 26.92 -38.97 -3.01
N LEU A 46 26.03 -37.98 -3.17
CA LEU A 46 26.40 -36.58 -3.32
C LEU A 46 26.61 -35.88 -1.96
N VAL A 47 26.24 -36.51 -0.85
CA VAL A 47 26.35 -35.93 0.49
C VAL A 47 27.80 -35.96 0.96
N VAL A 48 28.35 -34.79 1.21
CA VAL A 48 29.72 -34.58 1.67
C VAL A 48 29.73 -33.71 2.92
N SER A 49 30.91 -33.61 3.57
CA SER A 49 31.06 -32.63 4.66
C SER A 49 31.21 -31.19 4.12
N PRO A 50 30.89 -30.18 4.92
CA PRO A 50 31.09 -28.78 4.51
C PRO A 50 32.53 -28.46 4.10
N GLU A 51 33.53 -29.07 4.77
CA GLU A 51 34.97 -28.88 4.48
C GLU A 51 35.35 -29.45 3.11
N GLN A 52 34.71 -30.53 2.68
CA GLN A 52 34.94 -31.11 1.34
C GLN A 52 34.40 -30.18 0.25
N VAL A 53 33.31 -29.39 0.51
CA VAL A 53 32.83 -28.37 -0.39
C VAL A 53 33.87 -27.26 -0.57
N LEU A 54 34.57 -26.86 0.51
CA LEU A 54 35.57 -25.79 0.44
C LEU A 54 36.76 -26.14 -0.45
N ALA A 55 37.04 -27.42 -0.67
CA ALA A 55 38.10 -27.87 -1.59
C ALA A 55 37.82 -27.48 -3.07
N HIS A 56 36.55 -27.20 -3.42
CA HIS A 56 36.16 -26.75 -4.76
C HIS A 56 36.23 -25.21 -4.96
N ILE A 57 36.46 -24.48 -3.87
CA ILE A 57 36.56 -23.02 -3.89
C ILE A 57 37.99 -22.60 -4.19
N LYS A 58 38.13 -21.49 -4.98
CA LYS A 58 39.40 -20.90 -5.32
C LYS A 58 39.36 -19.40 -5.07
N PRO A 59 40.51 -18.77 -4.73
CA PRO A 59 40.57 -17.32 -4.60
C PRO A 59 40.04 -16.60 -5.84
N GLY A 60 39.31 -15.51 -5.64
CA GLY A 60 38.70 -14.69 -6.71
C GLY A 60 37.38 -15.22 -7.25
N MET A 61 36.87 -16.37 -6.74
CA MET A 61 35.53 -16.86 -7.14
C MET A 61 34.40 -16.02 -6.56
N THR A 62 33.31 -15.99 -7.32
CA THR A 62 32.04 -15.40 -6.90
C THR A 62 31.08 -16.48 -6.45
N ILE A 63 30.62 -16.40 -5.22
CA ILE A 63 29.70 -17.33 -4.61
C ILE A 63 28.33 -16.68 -4.41
N PHE A 64 27.31 -17.24 -5.03
CA PHE A 64 25.92 -16.87 -4.74
C PHE A 64 25.47 -17.58 -3.44
N LEU A 65 24.76 -16.84 -2.60
CA LEU A 65 24.19 -17.33 -1.35
C LEU A 65 22.67 -17.16 -1.38
N GLY A 66 21.91 -18.19 -1.06
CA GLY A 66 20.47 -18.09 -0.88
C GLY A 66 20.14 -16.93 0.05
N SER A 67 19.13 -16.15 -0.32
CA SER A 67 18.84 -14.87 0.32
C SER A 67 18.01 -15.00 1.60
N GLY A 68 18.24 -14.11 2.52
CA GLY A 68 17.41 -13.91 3.71
C GLY A 68 17.25 -15.17 4.55
N VAL A 69 16.05 -15.70 4.61
CA VAL A 69 15.69 -16.90 5.39
C VAL A 69 16.21 -18.20 4.76
N ALA A 70 16.56 -18.18 3.48
CA ALA A 70 17.13 -19.31 2.76
C ALA A 70 18.67 -19.30 2.77
N GLU A 71 19.31 -18.53 3.65
CA GLU A 71 20.75 -18.54 3.83
C GLU A 71 21.23 -19.95 4.26
N PRO A 72 22.17 -20.57 3.52
CA PRO A 72 22.72 -21.89 3.86
C PRO A 72 23.74 -21.74 5.00
N ARG A 73 23.26 -21.72 6.23
CA ARG A 73 23.99 -21.30 7.43
C ARG A 73 25.16 -22.20 7.77
N THR A 74 25.02 -23.52 7.58
CA THR A 74 26.09 -24.47 7.85
C THR A 74 27.27 -24.28 6.90
N LEU A 75 27.00 -24.12 5.62
CA LEU A 75 28.03 -23.82 4.62
C LEU A 75 28.70 -22.49 4.88
N MET A 76 27.90 -21.47 5.22
CA MET A 76 28.42 -20.13 5.52
C MET A 76 29.32 -20.14 6.76
N GLN A 77 28.90 -20.80 7.83
CA GLN A 77 29.69 -20.88 9.05
C GLN A 77 31.02 -21.61 8.78
N CYS A 78 30.96 -22.72 8.04
CA CYS A 78 32.19 -23.47 7.65
C CYS A 78 33.10 -22.58 6.78
N LEU A 79 32.57 -21.83 5.80
CA LEU A 79 33.35 -20.94 4.94
C LEU A 79 34.11 -19.90 5.78
N ILE A 80 33.45 -19.30 6.76
CA ILE A 80 33.99 -18.22 7.58
C ILE A 80 34.99 -18.70 8.61
N ASP A 81 34.77 -19.88 9.20
CA ASP A 81 35.61 -20.43 10.23
C ASP A 81 36.82 -21.24 9.64
N SER A 82 36.82 -21.46 8.31
CA SER A 82 37.80 -22.35 7.67
C SER A 82 39.24 -21.88 7.79
N GLY A 83 39.48 -20.56 7.75
CA GLY A 83 40.85 -19.99 7.74
C GLY A 83 41.77 -20.54 6.63
N LEU A 84 41.20 -21.18 5.59
CA LEU A 84 41.96 -21.79 4.48
C LEU A 84 42.40 -20.70 3.48
N SER A 85 43.60 -20.83 2.94
CA SER A 85 44.17 -19.89 1.97
C SER A 85 43.35 -19.83 0.65
N ASN A 86 42.69 -20.93 0.28
CA ASN A 86 41.85 -20.98 -0.94
C ASN A 86 40.48 -20.31 -0.79
N THR A 87 40.11 -19.90 0.42
CA THR A 87 38.85 -19.19 0.69
C THR A 87 39.06 -17.68 0.84
N ASN A 88 40.20 -17.14 0.45
CA ASN A 88 40.50 -15.72 0.49
C ASN A 88 40.10 -15.00 -0.82
N ASP A 89 39.88 -13.68 -0.75
CA ASP A 89 39.53 -12.80 -1.88
C ASP A 89 38.28 -13.28 -2.64
N LEU A 90 37.25 -13.68 -1.92
CA LEU A 90 35.99 -14.16 -2.49
C LEU A 90 34.97 -13.02 -2.63
N GLU A 91 34.16 -13.06 -3.68
CA GLU A 91 32.97 -12.26 -3.81
C GLU A 91 31.76 -13.07 -3.38
N LEU A 92 30.98 -12.54 -2.44
CA LEU A 92 29.72 -13.14 -1.97
C LEU A 92 28.56 -12.31 -2.49
N ILE A 93 27.54 -12.94 -3.08
CA ILE A 93 26.40 -12.24 -3.67
C ILE A 93 25.10 -12.76 -3.06
N GLN A 94 24.25 -11.85 -2.57
CA GLN A 94 22.88 -12.12 -2.14
C GLN A 94 21.92 -11.08 -2.73
N LEU A 95 20.68 -11.48 -3.01
CA LEU A 95 19.64 -10.51 -3.40
C LEU A 95 19.33 -9.57 -2.23
N THR A 96 19.04 -10.15 -1.06
CA THR A 96 18.78 -9.44 0.19
C THR A 96 19.52 -10.13 1.32
N SER A 97 20.21 -9.35 2.14
CA SER A 97 20.97 -9.89 3.28
C SER A 97 20.22 -9.63 4.57
N HIS A 98 19.77 -10.68 5.23
CA HIS A 98 19.06 -10.66 6.51
C HIS A 98 19.67 -11.62 7.54
N GLY A 99 20.59 -12.49 7.11
CA GLY A 99 21.10 -13.60 7.88
C GLY A 99 22.34 -13.29 8.69
N ASP A 100 22.94 -14.36 9.18
CA ASP A 100 24.13 -14.34 10.03
C ASP A 100 25.35 -13.77 9.32
N ILE A 101 25.38 -13.83 8.00
CA ILE A 101 26.45 -13.23 7.19
C ILE A 101 26.71 -11.75 7.52
N LEU A 102 25.67 -11.02 7.91
CA LEU A 102 25.80 -9.61 8.30
C LEU A 102 26.21 -9.42 9.76
N SER A 103 25.93 -10.39 10.63
CA SER A 103 26.32 -10.32 12.05
C SER A 103 27.80 -10.66 12.28
N LEU A 104 28.49 -10.99 11.21
CA LEU A 104 29.88 -11.36 11.24
C LEU A 104 30.78 -10.15 11.51
N LYS A 105 30.97 -9.86 12.79
CA LYS A 105 32.10 -9.06 13.28
C LYS A 105 33.45 -9.65 12.86
N LYS A 106 33.43 -10.83 12.28
CA LYS A 106 34.57 -11.66 11.82
C LYS A 106 34.77 -11.58 10.29
N LEU A 107 33.88 -10.93 9.49
CA LEU A 107 34.20 -10.72 8.08
C LEU A 107 35.47 -9.86 8.00
N ASP A 108 36.57 -10.52 7.80
CA ASP A 108 37.79 -9.85 7.40
C ASP A 108 37.58 -9.35 5.97
N TYR A 109 37.41 -8.05 5.81
CA TYR A 109 37.17 -7.42 4.51
C TYR A 109 38.32 -7.63 3.51
N GLN A 110 39.43 -8.12 3.95
CA GLN A 110 40.51 -8.52 3.10
C GLN A 110 40.24 -9.86 2.41
N ASN A 111 39.39 -10.71 3.02
CA ASN A 111 39.12 -12.05 2.55
C ASN A 111 37.76 -12.16 1.80
N TYR A 112 36.76 -11.33 2.15
CA TYR A 112 35.41 -11.43 1.59
C TYR A 112 34.83 -10.08 1.22
N ARG A 113 34.26 -9.97 0.02
CA ARG A 113 33.49 -8.83 -0.44
C ARG A 113 32.03 -9.22 -0.61
N LEU A 114 31.15 -8.73 0.25
CA LEU A 114 29.70 -8.99 0.14
C LEU A 114 29.03 -7.95 -0.73
N LYS A 115 28.33 -8.39 -1.77
CA LYS A 115 27.50 -7.58 -2.66
C LYS A 115 26.03 -7.91 -2.46
N THR A 116 25.18 -6.89 -2.38
CA THR A 116 23.72 -7.03 -2.28
C THR A 116 23.01 -6.10 -3.25
N PHE A 117 21.82 -6.47 -3.68
CA PHE A 117 21.02 -5.63 -4.59
C PHE A 117 20.00 -4.76 -3.86
N PHE A 118 19.73 -5.05 -2.60
CA PHE A 118 18.75 -4.33 -1.82
C PHE A 118 19.26 -4.00 -0.40
N SER A 119 19.15 -2.74 -0.02
CA SER A 119 19.47 -2.31 1.33
C SER A 119 18.33 -2.66 2.29
N THR A 120 18.51 -3.73 3.06
CA THR A 120 17.60 -4.09 4.15
C THR A 120 17.85 -3.23 5.39
N TRP A 121 16.97 -3.33 6.40
CA TRP A 121 17.19 -2.65 7.69
C TRP A 121 18.43 -3.18 8.42
N VAL A 122 18.84 -4.43 8.15
CA VAL A 122 20.06 -5.04 8.71
C VAL A 122 21.29 -4.60 7.91
N ALA A 123 21.26 -4.78 6.59
CA ALA A 123 22.39 -4.50 5.71
C ALA A 123 22.78 -3.02 5.66
N SER A 124 21.86 -2.10 5.93
CA SER A 124 22.10 -0.66 5.74
C SER A 124 23.24 -0.10 6.60
N GLU A 125 23.46 -0.62 7.79
CA GLU A 125 24.57 -0.18 8.65
C GLU A 125 25.92 -0.62 8.06
N PHE A 126 25.99 -1.81 7.51
CA PHE A 126 27.20 -2.38 6.87
C PHE A 126 27.49 -1.71 5.53
N ILE A 127 26.46 -1.35 4.75
CA ILE A 127 26.63 -0.58 3.52
C ILE A 127 27.19 0.81 3.82
N VAL A 128 26.71 1.47 4.88
CA VAL A 128 27.22 2.78 5.31
C VAL A 128 28.66 2.67 5.82
N ALA A 129 28.99 1.59 6.52
CA ALA A 129 30.35 1.31 7.00
C ALA A 129 31.34 0.94 5.88
N GLY A 130 30.83 0.71 4.63
CA GLY A 130 31.66 0.31 3.50
C GLY A 130 32.08 -1.16 3.49
N SER A 131 31.41 -1.98 4.32
CA SER A 131 31.68 -3.42 4.42
C SER A 131 30.77 -4.29 3.57
N VAL A 132 29.71 -3.71 3.01
CA VAL A 132 28.82 -4.35 2.05
C VAL A 132 28.62 -3.41 0.87
N ASP A 133 28.83 -3.92 -0.35
CA ASP A 133 28.62 -3.19 -1.58
C ASP A 133 27.15 -3.31 -2.04
N LEU A 134 26.52 -2.18 -2.37
CA LEU A 134 25.18 -2.14 -2.93
C LEU A 134 25.23 -1.99 -4.45
N ILE A 135 24.60 -2.92 -5.16
CA ILE A 135 24.37 -2.85 -6.61
C ILE A 135 22.96 -2.27 -6.83
N PRO A 136 22.82 -0.98 -7.19
CA PRO A 136 21.51 -0.39 -7.43
C PRO A 136 20.90 -0.91 -8.74
N GLY A 137 19.64 -1.33 -8.69
CA GLY A 137 18.92 -1.84 -9.88
C GLY A 137 17.46 -2.08 -9.63
N ARG A 138 16.70 -2.33 -10.69
CA ARG A 138 15.34 -2.87 -10.59
C ARG A 138 15.43 -4.36 -10.33
N ILE A 139 14.65 -4.85 -9.38
CA ILE A 139 14.68 -6.26 -8.97
C ILE A 139 14.28 -7.17 -10.12
N SER A 140 13.26 -6.80 -10.89
CA SER A 140 12.82 -7.55 -12.07
C SER A 140 13.90 -7.77 -13.14
N GLN A 141 14.96 -6.95 -13.17
CA GLN A 141 16.01 -7.02 -14.16
C GLN A 141 17.23 -7.87 -13.72
N ILE A 142 17.34 -8.20 -12.44
CA ILE A 142 18.50 -8.89 -11.90
C ILE A 142 18.70 -10.26 -12.55
N PRO A 143 17.66 -11.11 -12.72
CA PRO A 143 17.81 -12.41 -13.41
C PRO A 143 18.44 -12.26 -14.81
N ARG A 144 18.03 -11.24 -15.56
CA ARG A 144 18.59 -10.96 -16.89
C ARG A 144 20.08 -10.57 -16.83
N ILE A 145 20.48 -9.83 -15.79
CA ILE A 145 21.88 -9.43 -15.59
C ILE A 145 22.74 -10.66 -15.26
N ILE A 146 22.24 -11.55 -14.43
CA ILE A 146 22.89 -12.83 -14.10
C ILE A 146 22.97 -13.69 -15.35
N LYS A 147 21.87 -13.95 -16.06
CA LYS A 147 21.88 -14.75 -17.32
C LYS A 147 22.82 -14.22 -18.38
N SER A 148 23.05 -12.90 -18.43
CA SER A 148 24.02 -12.28 -19.35
C SER A 148 25.48 -12.40 -18.90
N LYS A 149 25.75 -13.02 -17.76
CA LYS A 149 27.09 -13.17 -17.14
C LYS A 149 27.80 -11.84 -16.86
N ARG A 150 27.08 -10.71 -16.79
CA ARG A 150 27.66 -9.43 -16.34
C ARG A 150 28.05 -9.48 -14.87
N ILE A 151 27.34 -10.28 -14.09
CA ILE A 151 27.71 -10.68 -12.75
C ILE A 151 27.99 -12.17 -12.83
N PRO A 152 29.26 -12.59 -12.80
CA PRO A 152 29.61 -14.01 -12.83
C PRO A 152 29.24 -14.66 -11.52
N ILE A 153 28.82 -15.92 -11.58
CA ILE A 153 28.58 -16.78 -10.41
C ILE A 153 29.31 -18.09 -10.67
N ASP A 154 30.34 -18.37 -9.90
CA ASP A 154 31.15 -19.58 -10.04
C ASP A 154 30.59 -20.74 -9.22
N VAL A 155 30.06 -20.40 -8.02
CA VAL A 155 29.49 -21.37 -7.08
C VAL A 155 28.16 -20.87 -6.58
N ALA A 156 27.14 -21.74 -6.48
CA ALA A 156 25.87 -21.43 -5.89
C ALA A 156 25.63 -22.27 -4.62
N PHE A 157 25.46 -21.61 -3.48
CA PHE A 157 25.05 -22.21 -2.23
C PHE A 157 23.58 -21.94 -1.98
N VAL A 158 22.74 -22.97 -1.96
CA VAL A 158 21.30 -22.84 -1.76
C VAL A 158 20.81 -23.82 -0.70
N GLN A 159 19.83 -23.38 0.11
CA GLN A 159 19.17 -24.23 1.07
C GLN A 159 18.02 -24.98 0.39
N ILE A 160 17.85 -26.27 0.69
CA ILE A 160 16.82 -27.14 0.11
C ILE A 160 16.18 -28.04 1.16
N THR A 161 14.96 -28.48 0.89
CA THR A 161 14.33 -29.56 1.66
C THR A 161 15.05 -30.92 1.37
N PRO A 162 14.91 -31.94 2.23
CA PRO A 162 15.24 -33.29 1.85
C PRO A 162 14.55 -33.70 0.55
N PRO A 163 15.23 -34.49 -0.33
CA PRO A 163 14.62 -35.05 -1.51
C PRO A 163 13.41 -35.91 -1.18
N ASN A 164 12.33 -35.78 -1.96
CA ASN A 164 11.21 -36.72 -1.89
C ASN A 164 11.52 -38.03 -2.64
N GLU A 165 10.61 -39.00 -2.59
CA GLU A 165 10.74 -40.30 -3.25
C GLU A 165 11.00 -40.20 -4.76
N ALA A 166 10.59 -39.14 -5.43
CA ALA A 166 10.82 -38.88 -6.85
C ALA A 166 12.13 -38.11 -7.13
N GLY A 167 12.95 -37.83 -6.10
CA GLY A 167 14.21 -37.10 -6.23
C GLY A 167 14.06 -35.59 -6.40
N TYR A 168 12.93 -34.99 -5.99
CA TYR A 168 12.73 -33.54 -6.02
C TYR A 168 12.84 -32.94 -4.64
N CYS A 169 13.48 -31.76 -4.59
CA CYS A 169 13.59 -30.90 -3.42
C CYS A 169 12.80 -29.60 -3.64
N SER A 170 12.57 -28.87 -2.58
CA SER A 170 12.09 -27.50 -2.63
C SER A 170 13.16 -26.52 -2.15
N LEU A 171 13.32 -25.39 -2.81
CA LEU A 171 14.11 -24.24 -2.33
C LEU A 171 13.51 -23.59 -1.07
N GLY A 172 12.41 -24.13 -0.55
CA GLY A 172 11.74 -23.65 0.64
C GLY A 172 11.07 -22.30 0.40
N VAL A 173 11.41 -21.32 1.21
CA VAL A 173 10.69 -20.03 1.27
C VAL A 173 11.37 -18.87 0.54
N ALA A 174 12.37 -19.13 -0.29
CA ALA A 174 12.99 -18.10 -1.13
C ALA A 174 13.47 -18.69 -2.44
N VAL A 175 12.81 -18.29 -3.52
CA VAL A 175 13.24 -18.56 -4.90
C VAL A 175 14.14 -17.44 -5.36
N ASP A 176 13.69 -16.22 -5.20
CA ASP A 176 14.33 -14.96 -5.58
C ASP A 176 15.09 -15.04 -6.93
N ILE A 177 16.41 -15.17 -6.92
CA ILE A 177 17.31 -15.36 -8.08
C ILE A 177 18.11 -16.67 -7.99
N ALA A 178 17.72 -17.59 -7.10
CA ALA A 178 18.47 -18.81 -6.84
C ALA A 178 18.57 -19.72 -8.06
N ARG A 179 17.50 -19.83 -8.86
CA ARG A 179 17.53 -20.64 -10.10
C ARG A 179 18.54 -20.12 -11.10
N GLU A 180 18.55 -18.81 -11.36
CA GLU A 180 19.50 -18.21 -12.29
C GLU A 180 20.94 -18.38 -11.81
N ALA A 181 21.14 -18.30 -10.50
CA ALA A 181 22.45 -18.54 -9.90
C ALA A 181 22.88 -20.01 -10.08
N MET A 182 21.99 -20.96 -9.81
CA MET A 182 22.24 -22.40 -10.02
C MET A 182 22.50 -22.73 -11.50
N GLU A 183 21.76 -22.11 -12.44
CA GLU A 183 21.94 -22.30 -13.88
C GLU A 183 23.30 -21.78 -14.38
N GLN A 184 23.79 -20.67 -13.80
CA GLN A 184 25.05 -20.06 -14.20
C GLN A 184 26.27 -20.72 -13.54
N ALA A 185 26.15 -21.12 -12.28
CA ALA A 185 27.27 -21.62 -11.47
C ALA A 185 27.92 -22.87 -12.06
N SER A 186 29.23 -22.97 -11.94
CA SER A 186 29.99 -24.15 -12.34
C SER A 186 29.84 -25.29 -11.29
N VAL A 187 29.64 -24.92 -10.03
CA VAL A 187 29.40 -25.84 -8.91
C VAL A 187 28.17 -25.42 -8.17
N VAL A 188 27.20 -26.32 -8.02
CA VAL A 188 25.94 -26.09 -7.29
C VAL A 188 25.92 -26.97 -6.05
N VAL A 189 25.82 -26.36 -4.88
CA VAL A 189 25.82 -27.03 -3.57
C VAL A 189 24.47 -26.81 -2.89
N GLY A 190 23.80 -27.91 -2.55
CA GLY A 190 22.55 -27.91 -1.79
C GLY A 190 22.79 -28.18 -0.30
N GLU A 191 22.36 -27.27 0.57
CA GLU A 191 22.30 -27.52 2.01
C GLU A 191 20.94 -28.08 2.37
N ILE A 192 20.86 -29.37 2.68
CA ILE A 192 19.63 -30.07 3.03
C ILE A 192 19.23 -29.70 4.46
N ASN A 193 18.12 -28.99 4.60
CA ASN A 193 17.56 -28.61 5.90
C ASN A 193 16.12 -29.17 6.06
N PRO A 194 15.89 -30.14 6.95
CA PRO A 194 14.56 -30.73 7.14
C PRO A 194 13.58 -29.80 7.87
N GLN A 195 14.04 -28.66 8.38
CA GLN A 195 13.20 -27.70 9.09
C GLN A 195 12.58 -26.63 8.20
N ILE A 196 12.96 -26.57 6.91
CA ILE A 196 12.30 -25.65 5.96
C ILE A 196 11.09 -26.31 5.30
N PRO A 197 10.03 -25.55 4.97
CA PRO A 197 8.83 -26.11 4.35
C PRO A 197 9.08 -26.52 2.89
N PHE A 198 8.42 -27.58 2.46
CA PHE A 198 8.29 -27.92 1.05
C PHE A 198 7.20 -27.04 0.44
N THR A 199 7.57 -26.09 -0.39
CA THR A 199 6.66 -25.13 -0.98
C THR A 199 6.46 -25.36 -2.48
N PHE A 200 5.50 -24.65 -3.08
CA PHE A 200 5.13 -24.79 -4.49
C PHE A 200 5.49 -23.54 -5.29
N GLY A 201 5.40 -23.66 -6.60
CA GLY A 201 5.80 -22.64 -7.56
C GLY A 201 7.14 -22.98 -8.20
N ASP A 202 7.99 -22.00 -8.37
CA ASP A 202 9.32 -22.18 -8.96
C ASP A 202 10.40 -22.68 -7.95
N THR A 203 9.94 -23.21 -6.83
CA THR A 203 10.79 -23.78 -5.77
C THR A 203 11.28 -25.18 -6.07
N ILE A 204 10.57 -25.94 -6.94
CA ILE A 204 10.84 -27.36 -7.16
C ILE A 204 12.08 -27.55 -8.03
N VAL A 205 13.08 -28.22 -7.50
CA VAL A 205 14.36 -28.53 -8.16
C VAL A 205 14.65 -30.03 -8.07
N SER A 206 15.33 -30.58 -9.08
CA SER A 206 15.77 -31.96 -9.03
C SER A 206 17.04 -32.07 -8.15
N VAL A 207 17.16 -33.15 -7.40
CA VAL A 207 18.41 -33.47 -6.69
C VAL A 207 19.59 -33.61 -7.65
N LEU A 208 19.33 -33.96 -8.92
CA LEU A 208 20.34 -34.05 -9.97
C LEU A 208 20.86 -32.70 -10.47
N ASP A 209 20.24 -31.60 -10.08
CA ASP A 209 20.72 -30.25 -10.38
C ASP A 209 21.90 -29.83 -9.49
N PHE A 210 22.20 -30.62 -8.44
CA PHE A 210 23.29 -30.37 -7.51
C PHE A 210 24.53 -31.22 -7.84
N ASP A 211 25.70 -30.63 -7.64
CA ASP A 211 26.98 -31.32 -7.74
C ASP A 211 27.38 -31.90 -6.39
N LEU A 212 27.08 -31.24 -5.29
CA LEU A 212 27.33 -31.63 -3.92
C LEU A 212 26.14 -31.32 -3.02
N LEU A 213 25.96 -32.13 -1.99
CA LEU A 213 24.95 -31.95 -0.95
C LEU A 213 25.61 -31.90 0.42
N VAL A 214 25.10 -31.08 1.32
CA VAL A 214 25.53 -30.98 2.71
C VAL A 214 24.32 -31.08 3.62
N LYS A 215 24.41 -31.80 4.72
CA LYS A 215 23.35 -31.82 5.74
C LYS A 215 23.47 -30.58 6.62
N SER A 216 22.38 -29.81 6.76
CA SER A 216 22.37 -28.66 7.65
C SER A 216 22.45 -29.08 9.12
N THR A 217 23.29 -28.40 9.87
CA THR A 217 23.39 -28.51 11.35
C THR A 217 22.72 -27.30 12.02
N GLU A 218 22.43 -26.25 11.25
CA GLU A 218 21.87 -24.99 11.74
C GLU A 218 20.37 -24.88 11.44
N PRO A 219 19.56 -24.36 12.36
CA PRO A 219 18.15 -24.11 12.09
C PRO A 219 18.00 -22.98 11.07
N PRO A 220 16.84 -22.91 10.35
CA PRO A 220 16.54 -21.77 9.48
C PRO A 220 16.42 -20.47 10.28
N ILE A 221 16.54 -19.35 9.58
CA ILE A 221 16.39 -18.02 10.19
C ILE A 221 14.91 -17.72 10.34
N TYR A 222 14.48 -17.44 11.57
CA TYR A 222 13.11 -17.04 11.87
C TYR A 222 13.03 -15.57 12.24
N PHE A 223 11.92 -14.94 11.91
CA PHE A 223 11.61 -13.57 12.29
C PHE A 223 10.41 -13.52 13.21
N LYS A 224 10.51 -12.72 14.27
CA LYS A 224 9.38 -12.48 15.17
C LYS A 224 8.38 -11.51 14.53
N ARG A 225 7.11 -11.65 14.86
CA ARG A 225 6.09 -10.65 14.51
C ARG A 225 6.49 -9.26 15.02
N ARG A 226 6.18 -8.25 14.26
CA ARG A 226 6.50 -6.86 14.61
C ARG A 226 5.49 -6.33 15.63
N SER A 227 5.99 -5.68 16.69
CA SER A 227 5.14 -4.99 17.64
C SER A 227 4.48 -3.76 16.99
N VAL A 228 3.19 -3.59 17.23
CA VAL A 228 2.38 -2.48 16.72
C VAL A 228 2.02 -1.56 17.87
N ASN A 229 2.31 -0.26 17.74
CA ASN A 229 1.86 0.76 18.67
C ASN A 229 0.53 1.38 18.22
N LYS A 230 -0.13 2.11 19.12
CA LYS A 230 -1.45 2.73 18.87
C LYS A 230 -1.50 3.64 17.64
N VAL A 231 -0.45 4.41 17.37
CA VAL A 231 -0.41 5.34 16.23
C VAL A 231 -0.34 4.56 14.92
N ILE A 232 0.52 3.55 14.83
CA ILE A 232 0.61 2.68 13.65
C ILE A 232 -0.69 1.90 13.43
N ASP A 233 -1.34 1.47 14.49
CA ASP A 233 -2.64 0.79 14.40
C ASP A 233 -3.72 1.69 13.82
N GLN A 234 -3.77 2.96 14.25
CA GLN A 234 -4.69 3.97 13.71
C GLN A 234 -4.39 4.30 12.23
N VAL A 235 -3.10 4.38 11.83
CA VAL A 235 -2.73 4.55 10.42
C VAL A 235 -3.22 3.36 9.59
N ALA A 236 -3.08 2.14 10.11
CA ALA A 236 -3.54 0.93 9.44
C ALA A 236 -5.07 0.88 9.31
N ASP A 237 -5.81 1.30 10.34
CA ASP A 237 -7.27 1.43 10.30
C ASP A 237 -7.72 2.41 9.20
N ASN A 238 -7.07 3.57 9.12
CA ASN A 238 -7.33 4.53 8.04
C ASN A 238 -6.99 3.97 6.64
N ILE A 239 -5.91 3.19 6.49
CA ILE A 239 -5.58 2.52 5.22
C ILE A 239 -6.65 1.49 4.86
N ALA A 240 -7.15 0.72 5.83
CA ALA A 240 -8.18 -0.29 5.59
C ALA A 240 -9.47 0.30 5.01
N GLN A 241 -9.75 1.59 5.24
CA GLN A 241 -10.88 2.30 4.64
C GLN A 241 -10.69 2.57 3.14
N VAL A 242 -9.45 2.58 2.64
CA VAL A 242 -9.12 2.78 1.21
C VAL A 242 -9.07 1.46 0.44
N ILE A 243 -8.88 0.34 1.13
CA ILE A 243 -8.83 -0.99 0.52
C ILE A 243 -10.26 -1.52 0.35
N GLU A 244 -10.57 -2.00 -0.86
CA GLU A 244 -11.89 -2.48 -1.26
C GLU A 244 -11.92 -4.01 -1.38
N ASP A 245 -13.12 -4.59 -1.42
CA ASP A 245 -13.31 -6.01 -1.68
C ASP A 245 -12.80 -6.38 -3.08
N GLY A 246 -11.94 -7.36 -3.14
CA GLY A 246 -11.36 -7.85 -4.40
C GLY A 246 -10.06 -7.18 -4.82
N ASP A 247 -9.53 -6.25 -4.03
CA ASP A 247 -8.22 -5.66 -4.27
C ASP A 247 -7.11 -6.72 -4.24
N CYS A 248 -6.09 -6.55 -5.08
CA CYS A 248 -4.88 -7.36 -5.07
C CYS A 248 -3.76 -6.64 -4.33
N LEU A 249 -3.31 -7.19 -3.22
CA LEU A 249 -2.45 -6.53 -2.26
C LEU A 249 -0.97 -6.90 -2.40
N SER A 250 -0.11 -5.90 -2.23
CA SER A 250 1.33 -6.07 -2.02
C SER A 250 1.75 -5.34 -0.74
N PHE A 251 2.36 -6.07 0.18
CA PHE A 251 2.82 -5.57 1.48
C PHE A 251 4.33 -5.69 1.62
N THR A 252 4.90 -4.81 2.45
CA THR A 252 6.27 -4.92 2.92
C THR A 252 6.29 -5.42 4.37
N PRO A 253 7.32 -6.20 4.80
CA PRO A 253 7.37 -6.73 6.16
C PRO A 253 7.73 -5.64 7.19
N ASP A 254 6.72 -4.95 7.72
CA ASP A 254 6.86 -3.91 8.74
C ASP A 254 5.67 -3.86 9.71
N PRO A 255 5.73 -3.08 10.83
CA PRO A 255 4.63 -2.97 11.78
C PRO A 255 3.32 -2.46 11.19
N LEU A 256 3.35 -1.64 10.14
CA LEU A 256 2.14 -1.14 9.49
C LEU A 256 1.37 -2.28 8.81
N CYS A 257 2.09 -3.15 8.10
CA CYS A 257 1.49 -4.30 7.42
C CYS A 257 0.99 -5.36 8.42
N GLU A 258 1.68 -5.53 9.56
CA GLU A 258 1.22 -6.38 10.67
C GLU A 258 -0.12 -5.86 11.24
N ALA A 259 -0.26 -4.55 11.44
CA ALA A 259 -1.52 -3.94 11.87
C ALA A 259 -2.61 -4.06 10.81
N LEU A 260 -2.26 -3.76 9.55
CA LEU A 260 -3.21 -3.76 8.44
C LEU A 260 -3.83 -5.14 8.20
N GLY A 261 -3.05 -6.22 8.34
CA GLY A 261 -3.58 -7.59 8.27
C GLY A 261 -4.76 -7.82 9.20
N ARG A 262 -4.74 -7.28 10.41
CA ARG A 262 -5.83 -7.39 11.39
C ARG A 262 -7.08 -6.59 10.97
N HIS A 263 -6.90 -5.39 10.43
CA HIS A 263 -8.00 -4.52 10.01
C HIS A 263 -8.68 -4.98 8.71
N LEU A 264 -8.07 -5.86 7.92
CA LEU A 264 -8.61 -6.35 6.64
C LEU A 264 -9.38 -7.67 6.72
N THR A 265 -9.48 -8.31 7.89
CA THR A 265 -10.12 -9.64 8.05
C THR A 265 -11.61 -9.68 7.68
N HIS A 266 -12.28 -8.52 7.69
CA HIS A 266 -13.68 -8.38 7.30
C HIS A 266 -13.89 -8.20 5.78
N LYS A 267 -12.83 -7.92 5.02
CA LYS A 267 -12.88 -7.77 3.55
C LYS A 267 -13.13 -9.11 2.87
N ARG A 268 -13.50 -9.06 1.59
CA ARG A 268 -13.85 -10.23 0.80
C ARG A 268 -13.08 -10.26 -0.52
N HIS A 269 -12.74 -11.49 -0.93
CA HIS A 269 -12.13 -11.74 -2.24
C HIS A 269 -10.80 -11.01 -2.50
N LEU A 270 -10.07 -10.64 -1.46
CA LEU A 270 -8.74 -10.08 -1.62
C LEU A 270 -7.82 -11.04 -2.38
N GLY A 271 -6.87 -10.47 -3.12
CA GLY A 271 -5.75 -11.18 -3.74
C GLY A 271 -4.43 -10.83 -3.05
N ILE A 272 -3.45 -11.71 -3.14
CA ILE A 272 -2.07 -11.44 -2.71
C ILE A 272 -1.13 -11.64 -3.91
N HIS A 273 -0.37 -10.59 -4.24
CA HIS A 273 0.77 -10.61 -5.14
C HIS A 273 1.83 -9.68 -4.53
N SER A 274 2.68 -10.24 -3.69
CA SER A 274 3.57 -9.48 -2.82
C SER A 274 5.02 -9.93 -2.98
N SER A 275 5.96 -9.04 -2.70
CA SER A 275 7.39 -9.40 -2.69
C SER A 275 7.70 -10.45 -1.63
N CYS A 276 7.10 -10.30 -0.46
CA CYS A 276 7.33 -11.11 0.72
C CYS A 276 6.00 -11.61 1.29
N PHE A 277 5.95 -12.88 1.67
CA PHE A 277 4.84 -13.45 2.41
C PHE A 277 5.17 -13.43 3.92
N THR A 278 4.21 -13.00 4.74
CA THR A 278 4.40 -12.77 6.17
C THR A 278 3.31 -13.41 7.02
N ASP A 279 3.50 -13.46 8.33
CA ASP A 279 2.47 -13.92 9.28
C ASP A 279 1.16 -13.14 9.14
N ALA A 280 1.21 -11.82 8.88
CA ALA A 280 0.01 -11.01 8.67
C ALA A 280 -0.78 -11.45 7.42
N LEU A 281 -0.10 -11.83 6.35
CA LEU A 281 -0.73 -12.36 5.13
C LEU A 281 -1.27 -13.77 5.36
N MET A 282 -0.58 -14.61 6.15
CA MET A 282 -1.09 -15.92 6.58
C MET A 282 -2.42 -15.75 7.33
N ASP A 283 -2.50 -14.82 8.28
CA ASP A 283 -3.72 -14.56 9.04
C ASP A 283 -4.88 -14.12 8.15
N LEU A 284 -4.62 -13.28 7.14
CA LEU A 284 -5.61 -12.89 6.15
C LEU A 284 -6.12 -14.07 5.30
N VAL A 285 -5.24 -15.00 4.91
CA VAL A 285 -5.66 -16.22 4.21
C VAL A 285 -6.49 -17.11 5.14
N LYS A 286 -6.04 -17.32 6.38
CA LYS A 286 -6.74 -18.12 7.40
C LYS A 286 -8.13 -17.54 7.73
N SER A 287 -8.29 -16.21 7.73
CA SER A 287 -9.58 -15.55 8.00
C SER A 287 -10.62 -15.72 6.87
N GLY A 288 -10.17 -16.18 5.68
CA GLY A 288 -11.02 -16.29 4.49
C GLY A 288 -11.22 -14.97 3.73
N ALA A 289 -10.59 -13.87 4.15
CA ALA A 289 -10.62 -12.60 3.43
C ALA A 289 -9.93 -12.71 2.05
N VAL A 290 -8.88 -13.54 1.94
CA VAL A 290 -8.12 -13.77 0.72
C VAL A 290 -8.60 -15.02 0.00
N THR A 291 -9.09 -14.86 -1.22
CA THR A 291 -9.48 -15.96 -2.11
C THR A 291 -8.68 -16.00 -3.40
N ASN A 292 -7.97 -14.93 -3.74
CA ASN A 292 -7.26 -14.74 -5.00
C ASN A 292 -8.13 -14.95 -6.26
N TYR A 293 -9.45 -14.95 -6.11
CA TYR A 293 -10.39 -15.28 -7.20
C TYR A 293 -10.42 -14.21 -8.29
N ARG A 294 -10.25 -12.92 -7.91
CA ARG A 294 -10.31 -11.78 -8.84
C ARG A 294 -8.98 -11.48 -9.54
N LYS A 295 -7.91 -12.18 -9.18
CA LYS A 295 -6.64 -12.06 -9.90
C LYS A 295 -6.75 -12.63 -11.31
N GLU A 296 -6.07 -12.03 -12.29
CA GLU A 296 -5.91 -12.60 -13.64
C GLU A 296 -4.65 -13.45 -13.74
N VAL A 297 -3.59 -13.05 -13.05
CA VAL A 297 -2.32 -13.78 -12.99
C VAL A 297 -2.23 -14.51 -11.65
N PHE A 298 -1.83 -15.79 -11.68
CA PHE A 298 -1.81 -16.67 -10.49
C PHE A 298 -3.16 -16.73 -9.77
N ARG A 299 -4.23 -16.86 -10.55
CA ARG A 299 -5.60 -16.92 -10.03
C ARG A 299 -5.77 -18.10 -9.06
N GLY A 300 -6.39 -17.84 -7.92
CA GLY A 300 -6.58 -18.83 -6.85
C GLY A 300 -5.35 -19.08 -5.99
N LYS A 301 -4.23 -18.40 -6.25
CA LYS A 301 -2.97 -18.52 -5.51
C LYS A 301 -2.49 -17.17 -4.99
N SER A 302 -2.02 -17.15 -3.78
CA SER A 302 -1.15 -16.07 -3.31
C SER A 302 0.25 -16.27 -3.88
N VAL A 303 0.90 -15.23 -4.35
CA VAL A 303 2.23 -15.31 -4.93
C VAL A 303 3.20 -14.38 -4.22
N ALA A 304 4.41 -14.87 -3.96
CA ALA A 304 5.52 -14.09 -3.41
C ALA A 304 6.86 -14.62 -3.94
N SER A 305 7.94 -13.88 -3.72
CA SER A 305 9.29 -14.34 -4.07
C SER A 305 9.99 -15.01 -2.88
N TYR A 306 9.65 -14.57 -1.68
CA TYR A 306 10.17 -15.14 -0.44
C TYR A 306 9.20 -14.97 0.73
N ALA A 307 9.45 -15.63 1.86
CA ALA A 307 8.71 -15.42 3.09
C ALA A 307 9.64 -15.01 4.25
N LEU A 308 9.12 -14.18 5.14
CA LEU A 308 9.75 -13.79 6.40
C LEU A 308 8.74 -13.95 7.53
N GLY A 309 9.04 -14.76 8.53
CA GLY A 309 8.11 -14.90 9.65
C GLY A 309 8.53 -15.93 10.69
N THR A 310 7.55 -16.32 11.48
CA THR A 310 7.69 -17.20 12.63
C THR A 310 7.78 -18.68 12.24
N PRO A 311 8.19 -19.56 13.17
CA PRO A 311 8.08 -21.01 12.97
C PRO A 311 6.63 -21.45 12.63
N GLU A 312 5.59 -20.75 13.13
CA GLU A 312 4.20 -21.04 12.81
C GLU A 312 3.92 -20.80 11.32
N LEU A 313 4.40 -19.67 10.77
CA LEU A 313 4.28 -19.40 9.34
C LEU A 313 4.98 -20.50 8.52
N MET A 314 6.20 -20.93 8.89
CA MET A 314 6.94 -21.96 8.17
C MET A 314 6.18 -23.29 8.17
N ALA A 315 5.65 -23.71 9.33
CA ALA A 315 4.84 -24.91 9.44
C ALA A 315 3.55 -24.82 8.60
N TRP A 316 2.91 -23.64 8.53
CA TRP A 316 1.71 -23.44 7.72
C TRP A 316 1.98 -23.42 6.21
N LEU A 317 3.18 -23.00 5.80
CA LEU A 317 3.59 -23.01 4.39
C LEU A 317 3.94 -24.41 3.87
N ASP A 318 4.27 -25.37 4.76
CA ASP A 318 4.65 -26.72 4.33
C ASP A 318 3.51 -27.40 3.56
N ARG A 319 3.81 -27.75 2.31
CA ARG A 319 2.85 -28.37 1.36
C ARG A 319 1.52 -27.63 1.21
N ASN A 320 1.52 -26.31 1.43
CA ASN A 320 0.34 -25.49 1.28
C ASN A 320 0.12 -25.09 -0.18
N PRO A 321 -0.91 -25.64 -0.88
CA PRO A 321 -1.11 -25.37 -2.29
C PRO A 321 -1.71 -23.99 -2.59
N LEU A 322 -2.08 -23.22 -1.57
CA LEU A 322 -2.65 -21.87 -1.73
C LEU A 322 -1.59 -20.81 -2.02
N ILE A 323 -0.33 -21.13 -1.76
CA ILE A 323 0.79 -20.19 -1.88
C ILE A 323 1.78 -20.73 -2.91
N GLU A 324 2.22 -19.87 -3.81
CA GLU A 324 3.31 -20.15 -4.75
C GLU A 324 4.43 -19.15 -4.58
N PHE A 325 5.66 -19.65 -4.53
CA PHE A 325 6.85 -18.84 -4.57
C PHE A 325 7.44 -18.84 -5.98
N GLN A 326 7.70 -17.66 -6.51
CA GLN A 326 8.15 -17.46 -7.89
C GLN A 326 9.42 -16.61 -7.91
N GLY A 327 10.21 -16.74 -8.97
CA GLY A 327 11.37 -15.89 -9.22
C GLY A 327 11.01 -14.40 -9.28
N VAL A 328 11.98 -13.54 -9.00
CA VAL A 328 11.76 -12.09 -8.97
C VAL A 328 11.32 -11.54 -10.32
N GLU A 329 11.70 -12.16 -11.45
CA GLU A 329 11.28 -11.79 -12.80
C GLU A 329 9.79 -12.02 -13.05
N GLN A 330 9.12 -12.85 -12.23
CA GLN A 330 7.68 -13.08 -12.29
C GLN A 330 6.93 -12.19 -11.29
N VAL A 331 7.42 -12.13 -10.06
CA VAL A 331 6.76 -11.40 -8.97
C VAL A 331 6.86 -9.89 -9.17
N PHE A 332 7.98 -9.40 -9.70
CA PHE A 332 8.23 -7.97 -9.89
C PHE A 332 8.10 -7.50 -11.34
N ASP A 333 7.68 -8.37 -12.28
CA ASP A 333 7.37 -7.90 -13.63
C ASP A 333 6.19 -6.92 -13.60
N PRO A 334 6.39 -5.66 -13.98
CA PRO A 334 5.32 -4.67 -13.99
C PRO A 334 4.11 -5.09 -14.85
N THR A 335 4.35 -5.87 -15.90
CA THR A 335 3.27 -6.39 -16.77
C THR A 335 2.43 -7.42 -16.05
N GLN A 336 3.05 -8.34 -15.32
CA GLN A 336 2.35 -9.35 -14.53
C GLN A 336 1.55 -8.70 -13.38
N ILE A 337 2.16 -7.74 -12.69
CA ILE A 337 1.51 -6.96 -11.65
C ILE A 337 0.30 -6.23 -12.23
N GLY A 338 0.50 -5.52 -13.36
CA GLY A 338 -0.51 -4.69 -14.00
C GLY A 338 -1.72 -5.46 -14.57
N ARG A 339 -1.57 -6.75 -14.84
CA ARG A 339 -2.68 -7.62 -15.25
C ARG A 339 -3.65 -7.94 -14.11
N ASN A 340 -3.24 -7.81 -12.84
CA ASN A 340 -4.16 -7.98 -11.72
C ASN A 340 -4.92 -6.66 -11.51
N PRO A 341 -6.25 -6.61 -11.71
CA PRO A 341 -7.02 -5.39 -11.51
C PRO A 341 -7.01 -4.99 -10.03
N ASN A 342 -7.16 -3.69 -9.79
CA ASN A 342 -7.15 -3.08 -8.45
C ASN A 342 -5.92 -3.49 -7.64
N PHE A 343 -4.74 -3.43 -8.25
CA PHE A 343 -3.50 -3.74 -7.55
C PHE A 343 -3.15 -2.60 -6.59
N VAL A 344 -3.03 -2.92 -5.30
CA VAL A 344 -2.74 -1.96 -4.23
C VAL A 344 -1.38 -2.27 -3.62
N ALA A 345 -0.43 -1.36 -3.83
CA ALA A 345 0.88 -1.42 -3.20
C ALA A 345 0.91 -0.54 -1.95
N VAL A 346 1.10 -1.16 -0.78
CA VAL A 346 1.16 -0.44 0.51
C VAL A 346 2.61 -0.33 0.98
N PHE A 347 3.03 0.90 1.24
CA PHE A 347 4.38 1.22 1.68
C PHE A 347 4.37 2.00 2.99
N ARG A 348 5.39 1.78 3.81
CA ARG A 348 5.67 2.65 4.93
C ARG A 348 6.60 3.79 4.50
N ALA A 349 6.12 5.02 4.61
CA ALA A 349 6.95 6.19 4.41
C ALA A 349 7.63 6.62 5.73
N ARG A 350 8.78 7.28 5.62
CA ARG A 350 9.46 7.94 6.73
C ARG A 350 9.06 9.41 6.81
N LYS A 351 9.03 10.10 5.67
CA LYS A 351 8.62 11.50 5.55
C LYS A 351 7.92 11.73 4.22
N VAL A 352 7.08 12.77 4.19
CA VAL A 352 6.47 13.31 2.98
C VAL A 352 6.56 14.83 3.02
N ASP A 353 6.76 15.48 1.87
CA ASP A 353 6.70 16.92 1.77
C ASP A 353 5.43 17.41 1.05
N LEU A 354 5.14 18.71 1.18
CA LEU A 354 3.93 19.32 0.58
C LEU A 354 3.88 19.23 -0.95
N LEU A 355 4.99 18.87 -1.60
CA LEU A 355 5.01 18.59 -3.04
C LEU A 355 4.63 17.14 -3.38
N GLY A 356 4.39 16.30 -2.35
CA GLY A 356 4.05 14.90 -2.50
C GLY A 356 5.26 13.99 -2.75
N ARG A 357 6.50 14.42 -2.45
CA ARG A 357 7.68 13.55 -2.47
C ARG A 357 7.73 12.76 -1.18
N VAL A 358 8.12 11.49 -1.25
CA VAL A 358 8.26 10.61 -0.07
C VAL A 358 9.69 10.12 0.10
N THR A 359 10.05 9.79 1.36
CA THR A 359 11.23 9.00 1.67
C THR A 359 10.82 7.69 2.29
N PHE A 360 11.47 6.60 1.88
CA PHE A 360 11.22 5.30 2.46
C PHE A 360 11.82 5.15 3.86
N SER A 361 11.21 4.28 4.65
CA SER A 361 11.66 3.92 5.99
C SER A 361 12.85 2.93 5.98
N VAL A 362 13.51 2.75 4.84
CA VAL A 362 14.58 1.73 4.68
C VAL A 362 15.93 2.35 5.00
N GLY A 363 16.66 1.69 5.91
CA GLY A 363 18.07 1.92 6.18
C GLY A 363 18.39 3.13 7.07
N LYS A 364 19.57 3.04 7.68
CA LYS A 364 20.25 4.15 8.35
C LYS A 364 21.35 4.70 7.42
N GLY A 365 21.62 5.99 7.49
CA GLY A 365 22.78 6.62 6.87
C GLY A 365 22.55 7.20 5.47
N ASN A 366 23.65 7.32 4.75
CA ASN A 366 23.84 8.23 3.62
C ASN A 366 23.64 7.61 2.25
N ILE A 367 23.47 6.31 2.17
CA ILE A 367 23.40 5.59 0.91
C ILE A 367 21.93 5.39 0.54
N SER A 368 21.56 5.90 -0.63
CA SER A 368 20.26 5.60 -1.22
C SER A 368 20.25 4.14 -1.63
N SER A 369 19.23 3.39 -1.18
CA SER A 369 19.04 1.99 -1.57
C SER A 369 18.69 1.81 -3.05
N GLY A 370 18.64 2.90 -3.83
CA GLY A 370 18.11 2.85 -5.18
C GLY A 370 16.59 2.59 -5.20
N PRO A 371 15.97 2.48 -6.38
CA PRO A 371 14.54 2.25 -6.52
C PRO A 371 14.10 0.87 -5.98
N GLY A 372 15.00 -0.11 -5.96
CA GLY A 372 14.72 -1.47 -5.47
C GLY A 372 13.42 -2.03 -6.05
N GLN A 373 12.63 -2.67 -5.20
CA GLN A 373 11.31 -3.19 -5.55
C GLN A 373 10.27 -2.10 -5.83
N GLY A 374 10.45 -0.89 -5.28
CA GLY A 374 9.47 0.19 -5.40
C GLY A 374 9.20 0.57 -6.85
N ALA A 375 10.24 0.71 -7.69
CA ALA A 375 10.07 1.12 -9.08
C ALA A 375 9.24 0.12 -9.91
N ASP A 376 9.42 -1.18 -9.69
CA ASP A 376 8.67 -2.23 -10.40
C ASP A 376 7.20 -2.24 -9.94
N LEU A 377 6.96 -2.15 -8.63
CA LEU A 377 5.62 -2.08 -8.05
C LEU A 377 4.86 -0.82 -8.49
N PHE A 378 5.52 0.35 -8.56
CA PHE A 378 4.88 1.59 -9.05
C PHE A 378 4.47 1.47 -10.51
N THR A 379 5.38 0.99 -11.37
CA THR A 379 5.06 0.79 -12.79
C THR A 379 3.92 -0.22 -12.95
N GLY A 380 3.93 -1.33 -12.21
CA GLY A 380 2.86 -2.33 -12.25
C GLY A 380 1.53 -1.77 -11.74
N THR A 381 1.54 -0.96 -10.69
CA THR A 381 0.35 -0.29 -10.16
C THR A 381 -0.26 0.68 -11.17
N GLU A 382 0.57 1.44 -11.90
CA GLU A 382 0.11 2.36 -12.95
C GLU A 382 -0.53 1.62 -14.14
N ILE A 383 -0.02 0.44 -14.50
CA ILE A 383 -0.57 -0.41 -15.56
C ILE A 383 -1.89 -1.06 -15.11
N SER A 384 -2.04 -1.36 -13.82
CA SER A 384 -3.21 -2.06 -13.29
C SER A 384 -4.47 -1.19 -13.38
N PRO A 385 -5.57 -1.68 -14.01
CA PRO A 385 -6.85 -0.98 -13.96
C PRO A 385 -7.34 -0.83 -12.51
N GLY A 386 -7.54 0.41 -12.05
CA GLY A 386 -7.89 0.70 -10.65
C GLY A 386 -6.72 0.56 -9.67
N GLY A 387 -5.49 0.42 -10.18
CA GLY A 387 -4.30 0.30 -9.35
C GLY A 387 -3.98 1.59 -8.60
N ARG A 388 -3.46 1.45 -7.37
CA ARG A 388 -3.10 2.60 -6.53
C ARG A 388 -1.98 2.30 -5.54
N THR A 389 -1.19 3.32 -5.26
CA THR A 389 -0.13 3.29 -4.25
C THR A 389 -0.60 3.96 -2.97
N ILE A 390 -0.34 3.36 -1.82
CA ILE A 390 -0.69 3.89 -0.50
C ILE A 390 0.57 4.01 0.35
N PHE A 391 0.80 5.20 0.89
CA PHE A 391 1.92 5.48 1.79
C PHE A 391 1.42 5.80 3.19
N GLY A 392 1.65 4.88 4.14
CA GLY A 392 1.30 5.09 5.54
C GLY A 392 2.48 5.59 6.37
N LEU A 393 2.26 6.57 7.23
CA LEU A 393 3.26 7.06 8.18
C LEU A 393 2.61 7.73 9.39
N PRO A 394 3.22 7.66 10.59
CA PRO A 394 2.85 8.52 11.69
C PRO A 394 3.08 9.99 11.32
N SER A 395 2.21 10.90 11.74
CA SER A 395 2.38 12.34 11.48
C SER A 395 3.64 12.92 12.11
N ARG A 396 4.10 12.35 13.23
CA ARG A 396 5.36 12.66 13.92
C ARG A 396 6.18 11.39 14.17
N ASN A 397 7.49 11.55 14.24
CA ASN A 397 8.40 10.47 14.64
C ASN A 397 8.38 10.25 16.18
N PRO A 398 9.02 9.18 16.70
CA PRO A 398 9.05 8.92 18.14
C PRO A 398 9.68 10.04 18.99
N GLN A 399 10.50 10.91 18.38
CA GLN A 399 11.10 12.08 19.02
C GLN A 399 10.22 13.33 18.94
N GLY A 400 8.98 13.22 18.42
CA GLY A 400 8.02 14.30 18.28
C GLY A 400 8.25 15.24 17.08
N ALA A 401 9.25 14.98 16.24
CA ALA A 401 9.48 15.80 15.06
C ALA A 401 8.51 15.44 13.90
N PRO A 402 8.04 16.46 13.13
CA PRO A 402 7.07 16.23 12.05
C PRO A 402 7.63 15.32 10.94
N ASN A 403 6.78 14.42 10.46
CA ASN A 403 7.04 13.60 9.28
C ASN A 403 6.42 14.19 8.00
N ILE A 404 5.45 15.10 8.14
CA ILE A 404 4.99 15.95 7.04
C ILE A 404 5.75 17.27 7.11
N VAL A 405 6.47 17.62 6.04
CA VAL A 405 7.34 18.80 5.99
C VAL A 405 7.07 19.64 4.75
N VAL A 406 7.45 20.92 4.78
CA VAL A 406 7.18 21.82 3.64
C VAL A 406 7.93 21.38 2.40
N MET A 407 9.20 21.08 2.54
CA MET A 407 10.06 20.66 1.44
C MET A 407 11.22 19.84 2.00
N MET A 408 11.41 18.67 1.44
CA MET A 408 12.59 17.86 1.74
C MET A 408 13.78 18.40 0.94
N ARG A 409 14.85 18.73 1.64
CA ARG A 409 16.15 19.07 1.07
C ARG A 409 17.14 18.00 1.51
N ASP A 410 17.90 17.48 0.58
CA ASP A 410 19.05 16.60 0.83
C ASP A 410 18.76 15.36 1.72
N LEU A 411 17.51 14.92 1.75
CA LEU A 411 17.17 13.65 2.38
C LEU A 411 17.47 12.50 1.42
N ARG A 412 18.27 11.58 1.90
CA ARG A 412 18.62 10.35 1.21
C ARG A 412 17.44 9.40 1.16
N ASN A 413 17.39 8.49 0.19
CA ASN A 413 16.26 7.61 -0.07
C ASN A 413 14.96 8.34 -0.46
N GLN A 414 15.08 9.53 -1.09
CA GLN A 414 13.95 10.21 -1.69
C GLN A 414 13.48 9.48 -2.93
N PHE A 415 12.18 9.30 -3.02
CA PHE A 415 11.53 8.86 -4.22
C PHE A 415 11.00 10.08 -4.97
N HIS A 416 11.54 10.32 -6.16
CA HIS A 416 11.27 11.55 -6.92
C HIS A 416 10.03 11.46 -7.83
N MET A 417 9.48 10.28 -8.08
CA MET A 417 8.30 10.07 -8.93
C MET A 417 7.03 10.44 -8.16
N ARG A 418 6.76 11.74 -8.06
CA ARG A 418 5.60 12.29 -7.35
C ARG A 418 4.27 11.87 -7.96
N GLU A 419 4.25 11.63 -9.25
CA GLU A 419 3.13 11.14 -10.04
C GLU A 419 2.66 9.76 -9.61
N SER A 420 3.56 8.92 -9.12
CA SER A 420 3.25 7.56 -8.66
C SER A 420 2.82 7.49 -7.19
N ILE A 421 2.62 8.65 -6.52
CA ILE A 421 2.13 8.72 -5.15
C ILE A 421 0.65 9.10 -5.17
N ASP A 422 -0.20 8.09 -4.99
CA ASP A 422 -1.65 8.27 -5.11
C ASP A 422 -2.29 8.68 -3.79
N VAL A 423 -1.96 7.98 -2.70
CA VAL A 423 -2.58 8.18 -1.38
C VAL A 423 -1.53 8.23 -0.28
N VAL A 424 -1.64 9.22 0.61
CA VAL A 424 -0.85 9.30 1.85
C VAL A 424 -1.78 9.25 3.05
N VAL A 425 -1.43 8.44 4.06
CA VAL A 425 -2.27 8.19 5.23
C VAL A 425 -1.48 8.39 6.52
N THR A 426 -2.08 9.11 7.46
CA THR A 426 -1.60 9.24 8.83
C THR A 426 -2.69 8.83 9.83
N GLU A 427 -2.43 8.89 11.12
CA GLU A 427 -3.44 8.73 12.17
C GLU A 427 -4.52 9.83 12.14
N TYR A 428 -4.29 10.95 11.44
CA TYR A 428 -5.23 12.06 11.28
C TYR A 428 -6.07 11.97 9.98
N GLY A 429 -5.90 10.93 9.17
CA GLY A 429 -6.75 10.68 8.01
C GLY A 429 -6.00 10.39 6.72
N ILE A 430 -6.71 10.59 5.60
CA ILE A 430 -6.33 10.16 4.26
C ILE A 430 -6.20 11.39 3.36
N ALA A 431 -5.08 11.51 2.65
CA ALA A 431 -4.84 12.52 1.62
C ALA A 431 -4.71 11.85 0.25
N ASN A 432 -5.70 12.07 -0.61
CA ASN A 432 -5.66 11.66 -2.02
C ASN A 432 -4.85 12.69 -2.80
N LEU A 433 -3.80 12.24 -3.48
CA LEU A 433 -2.89 13.09 -4.26
C LEU A 433 -2.99 12.87 -5.77
N LYS A 434 -3.58 11.76 -6.21
CA LYS A 434 -3.69 11.38 -7.62
C LYS A 434 -4.43 12.45 -8.42
N TRP A 435 -3.83 12.89 -9.53
CA TRP A 435 -4.39 13.90 -10.43
C TRP A 435 -4.76 15.25 -9.80
N ARG A 436 -4.15 15.58 -8.63
CA ARG A 436 -4.33 16.87 -7.96
C ARG A 436 -3.19 17.82 -8.27
N THR A 437 -3.51 19.12 -8.31
CA THR A 437 -2.51 20.19 -8.42
C THR A 437 -1.58 20.18 -7.20
N ILE A 438 -0.41 20.83 -7.32
CA ILE A 438 0.53 20.95 -6.19
C ILE A 438 -0.13 21.62 -4.97
N ARG A 439 -1.02 22.60 -5.18
CA ARG A 439 -1.72 23.29 -4.08
C ARG A 439 -2.74 22.38 -3.39
N GLU A 440 -3.53 21.66 -4.17
CA GLU A 440 -4.47 20.66 -3.61
C GLU A 440 -3.75 19.54 -2.86
N ARG A 441 -2.62 19.05 -3.40
CA ARG A 441 -1.75 18.07 -2.71
C ARG A 441 -1.25 18.63 -1.39
N ALA A 442 -0.74 19.87 -1.39
CA ALA A 442 -0.23 20.52 -0.20
C ALA A 442 -1.32 20.66 0.88
N GLN A 443 -2.51 21.12 0.50
CA GLN A 443 -3.62 21.26 1.44
C GLN A 443 -4.06 19.90 1.99
N ALA A 444 -4.20 18.87 1.15
CA ALA A 444 -4.55 17.54 1.60
C ALA A 444 -3.53 16.94 2.59
N LEU A 445 -2.24 17.18 2.36
CA LEU A 445 -1.18 16.75 3.28
C LEU A 445 -1.16 17.53 4.60
N ILE A 446 -1.50 18.83 4.55
CA ILE A 446 -1.65 19.64 5.77
C ILE A 446 -2.81 19.13 6.61
N ASP A 447 -3.94 18.77 6.00
CA ASP A 447 -5.12 18.27 6.70
C ASP A 447 -4.86 16.98 7.50
N ILE A 448 -3.91 16.16 7.05
CA ILE A 448 -3.51 14.92 7.73
C ILE A 448 -2.23 15.07 8.57
N ALA A 449 -1.63 16.24 8.63
CA ALA A 449 -0.50 16.52 9.52
C ALA A 449 -0.96 16.59 10.99
N HIS A 450 -0.01 16.45 11.91
CA HIS A 450 -0.31 16.68 13.34
C HIS A 450 -0.89 18.10 13.52
N PRO A 451 -1.98 18.29 14.29
CA PRO A 451 -2.63 19.59 14.43
C PRO A 451 -1.68 20.75 14.77
N ASP A 452 -0.74 20.53 15.70
CA ASP A 452 0.22 21.57 16.12
C ASP A 452 1.24 21.95 15.02
N ASP A 453 1.39 21.15 13.97
CA ASP A 453 2.33 21.43 12.88
C ASP A 453 1.68 22.17 11.71
N ARG A 454 0.34 22.14 11.60
CA ARG A 454 -0.39 22.64 10.44
C ARG A 454 -0.20 24.12 10.19
N GLU A 455 -0.26 24.96 11.24
CA GLU A 455 -0.06 26.41 11.14
C GLU A 455 1.30 26.74 10.50
N LYS A 456 2.36 26.14 11.03
CA LYS A 456 3.73 26.31 10.52
C LYS A 456 3.86 25.83 9.07
N LEU A 457 3.19 24.71 8.70
CA LEU A 457 3.19 24.21 7.34
C LEU A 457 2.50 25.19 6.38
N VAL A 458 1.38 25.79 6.78
CA VAL A 458 0.66 26.79 5.97
C VAL A 458 1.51 28.05 5.80
N GLU A 459 2.06 28.63 6.88
CA GLU A 459 2.92 29.82 6.80
C GLU A 459 4.12 29.60 5.87
N GLN A 460 4.83 28.50 6.08
CA GLN A 460 5.99 28.18 5.25
C GLN A 460 5.62 27.83 3.82
N GLY A 461 4.47 27.14 3.62
CA GLY A 461 3.92 26.84 2.30
C GLY A 461 3.61 28.10 1.50
N LYS A 462 3.02 29.13 2.14
CA LYS A 462 2.81 30.47 1.57
C LYS A 462 4.14 31.13 1.19
N LYS A 463 5.11 31.19 2.12
CA LYS A 463 6.44 31.77 1.87
C LYS A 463 7.16 31.09 0.69
N LYS A 464 6.93 29.80 0.47
CA LYS A 464 7.48 29.02 -0.66
C LYS A 464 6.63 29.03 -1.91
N ARG A 465 5.49 29.73 -1.92
CA ARG A 465 4.51 29.81 -3.02
C ARG A 465 3.93 28.42 -3.42
N ILE A 466 3.98 27.47 -2.50
CA ILE A 466 3.31 26.15 -2.65
C ILE A 466 1.81 26.30 -2.42
N LEU A 467 1.40 27.17 -1.50
CA LEU A 467 0.02 27.58 -1.24
C LEU A 467 -0.24 28.97 -1.77
N PHE A 468 -1.52 29.35 -1.87
CA PHE A 468 -1.92 30.73 -2.17
C PHE A 468 -1.49 31.66 -1.02
N SER A 469 -1.19 32.92 -1.35
CA SER A 469 -0.80 33.92 -0.34
C SER A 469 -1.93 34.24 0.65
N ASP A 470 -3.18 34.16 0.17
CA ASP A 470 -4.42 34.37 0.91
C ASP A 470 -5.06 33.09 1.47
N GLN A 471 -4.34 31.94 1.45
CA GLN A 471 -4.82 30.70 2.06
C GLN A 471 -5.25 30.90 3.49
N ILE A 472 -6.51 30.59 3.81
CA ILE A 472 -7.05 30.69 5.18
C ILE A 472 -6.58 29.49 5.99
N TYR A 473 -6.24 29.73 7.24
CA TYR A 473 -5.98 28.66 8.22
C TYR A 473 -6.57 29.10 9.59
N LEU A 474 -7.42 28.24 10.13
CA LEU A 474 -8.01 28.42 11.47
C LEU A 474 -7.35 27.41 12.42
N SER A 475 -6.53 27.88 13.33
CA SER A 475 -5.73 27.04 14.23
C SER A 475 -6.59 26.09 15.10
N GLU A 476 -7.75 26.56 15.54
CA GLU A 476 -8.66 25.77 16.36
C GLU A 476 -9.36 24.67 15.58
N SER A 477 -9.67 24.90 14.29
CA SER A 477 -10.37 23.91 13.45
C SER A 477 -9.60 22.58 13.33
N ALA A 478 -8.28 22.64 13.35
CA ALA A 478 -7.44 21.46 13.28
C ALA A 478 -7.59 20.51 14.48
N ARG A 479 -7.89 21.06 15.65
CA ARG A 479 -8.08 20.29 16.91
C ARG A 479 -9.52 19.82 17.08
N LEU A 480 -10.46 20.54 16.50
CA LEU A 480 -11.91 20.32 16.65
C LEU A 480 -12.51 19.50 15.50
N TYR A 481 -11.70 19.04 14.54
CA TYR A 481 -12.19 18.21 13.44
C TYR A 481 -12.83 16.92 13.97
N PRO A 482 -14.14 16.69 13.76
CA PRO A 482 -14.84 15.57 14.33
C PRO A 482 -14.69 14.31 13.46
N MET A 483 -13.61 13.54 13.66
CA MET A 483 -13.33 12.33 12.88
C MET A 483 -14.41 11.25 13.08
N GLU A 484 -15.01 11.20 14.26
CA GLU A 484 -15.98 10.21 14.69
C GLU A 484 -17.31 10.24 13.93
N ILE A 485 -17.61 11.32 13.23
CA ILE A 485 -18.83 11.42 12.42
C ILE A 485 -18.72 10.72 11.06
N ALA A 486 -17.53 10.29 10.68
CA ALA A 486 -17.33 9.58 9.41
C ALA A 486 -18.12 8.27 9.41
N THR A 487 -18.99 8.09 8.39
CA THR A 487 -19.84 6.91 8.24
C THR A 487 -20.16 6.65 6.77
N GLU A 488 -20.44 5.40 6.43
CA GLU A 488 -20.89 5.00 5.11
C GLU A 488 -22.31 4.43 5.18
N ARG A 489 -23.14 4.77 4.20
CA ARG A 489 -24.49 4.21 4.03
C ARG A 489 -24.71 3.82 2.58
N THR A 490 -25.39 2.71 2.37
CA THR A 490 -25.86 2.28 1.05
C THR A 490 -27.31 2.77 0.85
N PHE A 491 -27.54 3.51 -0.22
CA PHE A 491 -28.84 4.03 -0.60
C PHE A 491 -29.49 3.19 -1.70
N ARG A 492 -30.64 3.67 -2.21
CA ARG A 492 -31.35 3.01 -3.31
C ARG A 492 -30.41 2.80 -4.50
N ASP A 493 -30.63 1.73 -5.24
CA ASP A 493 -29.83 1.32 -6.41
C ASP A 493 -28.36 0.96 -6.07
N GLY A 494 -28.09 0.60 -4.79
CA GLY A 494 -26.77 0.19 -4.36
C GLY A 494 -25.75 1.35 -4.24
N LEU A 495 -26.20 2.61 -4.31
CA LEU A 495 -25.33 3.78 -4.19
C LEU A 495 -24.72 3.87 -2.81
N LYS A 496 -23.40 3.65 -2.72
CA LYS A 496 -22.62 3.88 -1.50
C LYS A 496 -22.30 5.37 -1.37
N VAL A 497 -22.59 5.92 -0.20
CA VAL A 497 -22.33 7.31 0.14
C VAL A 497 -21.60 7.39 1.46
N ARG A 498 -20.45 8.02 1.45
CA ARG A 498 -19.67 8.34 2.64
C ARG A 498 -20.02 9.74 3.14
N PHE A 499 -20.15 9.89 4.45
CA PHE A 499 -20.41 11.15 5.12
C PHE A 499 -19.25 11.49 6.04
N ARG A 500 -18.80 12.72 6.03
CA ARG A 500 -17.80 13.25 6.96
C ARG A 500 -17.91 14.76 7.11
N ALA A 501 -17.26 15.32 8.11
CA ALA A 501 -17.11 16.76 8.16
C ALA A 501 -16.36 17.31 6.93
N ILE A 502 -16.71 18.52 6.52
CA ILE A 502 -15.99 19.25 5.46
C ILE A 502 -14.56 19.55 5.91
N LYS A 503 -13.60 19.59 4.98
CA LYS A 503 -12.19 19.90 5.23
C LYS A 503 -11.75 21.07 4.37
N PRO A 504 -10.68 21.81 4.76
CA PRO A 504 -10.08 22.83 3.89
C PRO A 504 -9.68 22.31 2.51
N SER A 505 -9.24 21.05 2.40
CA SER A 505 -8.91 20.41 1.12
C SER A 505 -10.14 20.12 0.21
N ASP A 506 -11.34 20.31 0.68
CA ASP A 506 -12.56 20.11 -0.11
C ASP A 506 -12.89 21.33 -1.01
N GLU A 507 -12.11 22.39 -0.97
CA GLU A 507 -12.36 23.63 -1.70
C GLU A 507 -12.72 23.41 -3.16
N GLU A 508 -11.86 22.73 -3.91
CA GLU A 508 -12.09 22.49 -5.35
C GLU A 508 -13.27 21.53 -5.59
N ALA A 509 -13.46 20.53 -4.75
CA ALA A 509 -14.57 19.59 -4.85
C ALA A 509 -15.93 20.31 -4.58
N MET A 510 -15.96 21.21 -3.60
CA MET A 510 -17.13 22.05 -3.31
C MET A 510 -17.39 23.08 -4.42
N ARG A 511 -16.33 23.67 -4.99
CA ARG A 511 -16.43 24.55 -6.14
C ARG A 511 -17.03 23.80 -7.34
N ARG A 512 -16.58 22.58 -7.62
CA ARG A 512 -17.15 21.72 -8.68
C ARG A 512 -18.62 21.37 -8.39
N LEU A 513 -18.98 21.11 -7.13
CA LEU A 513 -20.38 20.88 -6.74
C LEU A 513 -21.21 22.11 -7.05
N PHE A 514 -20.76 23.32 -6.68
CA PHE A 514 -21.48 24.59 -6.95
C PHE A 514 -21.78 24.77 -8.46
N TYR A 515 -20.80 24.52 -9.33
CA TYR A 515 -20.98 24.68 -10.78
C TYR A 515 -21.81 23.58 -11.47
N ARG A 516 -22.13 22.49 -10.75
CA ARG A 516 -23.10 21.50 -11.24
C ARG A 516 -24.56 21.86 -10.97
N PHE A 517 -24.80 22.82 -10.08
CA PHE A 517 -26.17 23.23 -9.77
C PHE A 517 -26.79 24.02 -10.88
N SER A 518 -28.12 23.82 -11.09
CA SER A 518 -28.92 24.76 -11.87
C SER A 518 -29.03 26.11 -11.15
N GLN A 519 -29.26 27.18 -11.90
CA GLN A 519 -29.54 28.52 -11.33
C GLN A 519 -30.67 28.49 -10.30
N LYS A 520 -31.68 27.65 -10.54
CA LYS A 520 -32.79 27.44 -9.61
C LYS A 520 -32.34 26.82 -8.28
N THR A 521 -31.42 25.88 -8.30
CA THR A 521 -30.86 25.25 -7.09
C THR A 521 -29.98 26.23 -6.34
N VAL A 522 -29.15 27.01 -7.04
CA VAL A 522 -28.34 28.08 -6.44
C VAL A 522 -29.24 29.11 -5.75
N TYR A 523 -30.30 29.59 -6.44
CA TYR A 523 -31.23 30.55 -5.86
C TYR A 523 -31.99 29.99 -4.63
N ARG A 524 -32.38 28.72 -4.66
CA ARG A 524 -33.02 28.06 -3.51
C ARG A 524 -32.11 27.91 -2.30
N ARG A 525 -30.79 27.79 -2.53
CA ARG A 525 -29.80 27.62 -1.46
C ARG A 525 -29.35 28.93 -0.83
N TYR A 526 -29.18 29.96 -1.66
CA TYR A 526 -28.59 31.24 -1.25
C TYR A 526 -29.58 32.38 -1.14
N LEU A 527 -30.82 32.20 -1.61
CA LEU A 527 -31.91 33.18 -1.66
C LEU A 527 -31.61 34.44 -2.48
N TYR A 528 -30.47 34.45 -3.19
CA TYR A 528 -30.10 35.49 -4.15
C TYR A 528 -29.31 34.87 -5.31
N PRO A 529 -29.29 35.53 -6.48
CA PRO A 529 -28.58 34.99 -7.64
C PRO A 529 -27.07 35.09 -7.45
N ILE A 530 -26.39 33.94 -7.46
CA ILE A 530 -24.94 33.83 -7.49
C ILE A 530 -24.56 33.08 -8.77
N SER A 531 -23.73 33.70 -9.62
CA SER A 531 -23.24 33.07 -10.86
C SER A 531 -21.80 32.58 -10.75
N ILE A 532 -21.03 33.11 -9.79
CA ILE A 532 -19.61 32.77 -9.61
C ILE A 532 -19.30 32.49 -8.15
N MET A 533 -18.40 31.55 -7.94
CA MET A 533 -17.88 31.17 -6.63
C MET A 533 -16.34 31.30 -6.65
N PRO A 534 -15.77 32.48 -6.38
CA PRO A 534 -14.34 32.72 -6.42
C PRO A 534 -13.63 32.02 -5.28
N HIS A 535 -12.33 31.73 -5.46
CA HIS A 535 -11.45 31.07 -4.51
C HIS A 535 -11.60 31.60 -3.07
N LYS A 536 -11.48 32.91 -2.88
CA LYS A 536 -11.59 33.50 -1.54
C LYS A 536 -12.88 33.14 -0.82
N LYS A 537 -14.03 33.20 -1.54
CA LYS A 537 -15.34 32.87 -0.97
C LYS A 537 -15.47 31.37 -0.65
N MET A 538 -14.90 30.50 -1.50
CA MET A 538 -14.90 29.06 -1.25
C MET A 538 -13.96 28.70 -0.09
N GLN A 539 -12.83 29.38 0.08
CA GLN A 539 -11.95 29.27 1.24
C GLN A 539 -12.71 29.56 2.55
N GLU A 540 -13.45 30.65 2.60
CA GLU A 540 -14.27 30.99 3.77
C GLU A 540 -15.35 29.94 4.04
N TYR A 541 -15.85 29.29 2.99
CA TYR A 541 -16.91 28.31 3.07
C TYR A 541 -16.44 26.97 3.61
N VAL A 542 -15.22 26.52 3.26
CA VAL A 542 -14.68 25.22 3.68
C VAL A 542 -13.82 25.29 4.96
N ASN A 543 -13.25 26.47 5.29
CA ASN A 543 -12.49 26.65 6.52
C ASN A 543 -13.44 27.06 7.65
N ILE A 544 -13.96 26.09 8.37
CA ILE A 544 -14.87 26.26 9.51
C ILE A 544 -14.21 25.84 10.83
N ASP A 545 -14.71 26.32 11.94
CA ASP A 545 -14.16 26.09 13.27
C ASP A 545 -14.72 24.84 13.97
N TYR A 546 -15.73 24.19 13.41
CA TYR A 546 -16.48 23.05 13.93
C TYR A 546 -17.19 23.26 15.28
N SER A 547 -17.01 24.40 15.93
CA SER A 547 -17.70 24.76 17.17
C SER A 547 -18.94 25.62 16.91
N TRP A 548 -18.79 26.67 16.08
CA TRP A 548 -19.87 27.55 15.64
C TRP A 548 -20.54 27.09 14.35
N VAL A 549 -19.74 26.53 13.45
CA VAL A 549 -20.23 26.02 12.18
C VAL A 549 -19.95 24.52 12.10
N MET A 550 -20.97 23.73 11.88
CA MET A 550 -20.85 22.32 11.55
C MET A 550 -21.33 22.09 10.13
N SER A 551 -20.46 21.50 9.31
CA SER A 551 -20.78 21.13 7.93
C SER A 551 -20.41 19.69 7.64
N VAL A 552 -21.33 18.92 7.06
CA VAL A 552 -21.18 17.53 6.68
C VAL A 552 -21.31 17.44 5.16
N VAL A 553 -20.33 16.80 4.53
CA VAL A 553 -20.35 16.49 3.10
C VAL A 553 -20.70 15.03 2.87
N ALA A 554 -21.42 14.77 1.78
CA ALA A 554 -21.72 13.44 1.27
C ALA A 554 -20.89 13.18 0.01
N LEU A 555 -20.16 12.07 -0.02
CA LEU A 555 -19.26 11.71 -1.10
C LEU A 555 -19.67 10.37 -1.70
N THR A 556 -19.45 10.22 -3.00
CA THR A 556 -19.62 8.96 -3.73
C THR A 556 -18.49 8.76 -4.72
N GLY A 557 -18.28 7.54 -5.16
CA GLY A 557 -17.18 7.13 -6.05
C GLY A 557 -16.14 6.31 -5.33
N GLU A 558 -15.19 5.80 -6.10
CA GLU A 558 -14.05 5.05 -5.57
C GLU A 558 -13.19 5.95 -4.66
N PRO A 559 -12.48 5.39 -3.68
CA PRO A 559 -11.73 6.14 -2.68
C PRO A 559 -10.72 7.16 -3.24
N ASP A 560 -10.21 6.92 -4.44
CA ASP A 560 -9.27 7.80 -5.15
C ASP A 560 -9.96 8.84 -6.06
N GLN A 561 -11.28 8.65 -6.36
CA GLN A 561 -12.06 9.49 -7.28
C GLN A 561 -13.36 10.01 -6.65
N GLU A 562 -13.36 10.22 -5.35
CA GLU A 562 -14.53 10.69 -4.64
C GLU A 562 -15.04 12.02 -5.17
N THR A 563 -16.36 12.10 -5.31
CA THR A 563 -17.07 13.31 -5.70
C THR A 563 -18.01 13.73 -4.59
N ILE A 564 -17.91 14.98 -4.14
CA ILE A 564 -18.91 15.57 -3.22
C ILE A 564 -20.21 15.79 -4.00
N ILE A 565 -21.28 15.15 -3.51
CA ILE A 565 -22.62 15.18 -4.11
C ILE A 565 -23.66 15.95 -3.28
N ALA A 566 -23.32 16.23 -2.03
CA ALA A 566 -24.19 17.03 -1.17
C ALA A 566 -23.40 17.65 -0.02
N GLU A 567 -23.94 18.72 0.53
CA GLU A 567 -23.45 19.37 1.74
C GLU A 567 -24.63 19.84 2.58
N ALA A 568 -24.51 19.69 3.90
CA ALA A 568 -25.45 20.20 4.87
C ALA A 568 -24.69 20.81 6.04
N ARG A 569 -25.14 21.99 6.50
CA ARG A 569 -24.53 22.70 7.62
C ARG A 569 -25.54 23.34 8.54
N PHE A 570 -25.13 23.57 9.75
CA PHE A 570 -25.73 24.56 10.61
C PHE A 570 -24.69 25.57 11.12
N VAL A 571 -25.15 26.80 11.33
CA VAL A 571 -24.38 27.88 11.94
C VAL A 571 -25.06 28.22 13.26
N LYS A 572 -24.33 28.15 14.38
CA LYS A 572 -24.84 28.49 15.71
C LYS A 572 -24.91 30.01 15.81
N ASP A 573 -26.02 30.53 16.37
CA ASP A 573 -26.13 31.92 16.69
C ASP A 573 -25.66 32.18 18.13
N GLU A 574 -24.89 33.26 18.34
CA GLU A 574 -24.39 33.65 19.65
C GLU A 574 -25.50 34.00 20.64
N GLN A 575 -26.61 34.54 20.11
CA GLN A 575 -27.74 35.06 20.91
C GLN A 575 -28.90 34.04 21.02
N SER A 576 -28.79 32.90 20.32
CA SER A 576 -29.87 31.92 20.22
C SER A 576 -29.38 30.52 20.57
N SER A 577 -30.24 29.71 21.19
CA SER A 577 -30.01 28.27 21.37
C SER A 577 -30.35 27.45 20.11
N TYR A 578 -30.62 28.07 19.00
CA TYR A 578 -30.95 27.46 17.70
C TYR A 578 -29.80 27.65 16.72
N GLY A 579 -29.66 26.70 15.79
CA GLY A 579 -28.71 26.80 14.69
C GLY A 579 -29.40 27.09 13.36
N ASP A 580 -28.86 27.99 12.54
CA ASP A 580 -29.36 28.22 11.19
C ASP A 580 -28.94 27.10 10.25
N LEU A 581 -29.90 26.47 9.59
CA LEU A 581 -29.72 25.19 8.89
C LEU A 581 -29.82 25.38 7.38
N ALA A 582 -28.89 24.79 6.64
CA ALA A 582 -28.89 24.84 5.19
C ALA A 582 -28.38 23.52 4.57
N PHE A 583 -28.99 23.16 3.41
CA PHE A 583 -28.68 21.96 2.64
C PHE A 583 -28.48 22.25 1.17
N VAL A 584 -27.72 21.44 0.52
CA VAL A 584 -27.68 21.32 -0.93
C VAL A 584 -27.34 19.91 -1.35
N VAL A 585 -28.02 19.40 -2.37
CA VAL A 585 -27.77 18.07 -2.96
C VAL A 585 -27.72 18.25 -4.47
N ASP A 586 -26.75 17.65 -5.12
CA ASP A 586 -26.64 17.59 -6.58
C ASP A 586 -27.92 16.97 -7.17
N GLU A 587 -28.50 17.62 -8.17
CA GLU A 587 -29.80 17.28 -8.74
C GLU A 587 -29.87 15.84 -9.26
N LYS A 588 -28.74 15.29 -9.72
CA LYS A 588 -28.62 13.90 -10.17
C LYS A 588 -28.88 12.87 -9.07
N TYR A 589 -28.76 13.28 -7.82
CA TYR A 589 -28.90 12.41 -6.64
C TYR A 589 -30.17 12.70 -5.83
N HIS A 590 -31.07 13.53 -6.33
CA HIS A 590 -32.35 13.80 -5.68
C HIS A 590 -33.21 12.53 -5.58
N GLY A 591 -34.07 12.49 -4.55
CA GLY A 591 -35.03 11.37 -4.34
C GLY A 591 -34.45 10.10 -3.75
N ARG A 592 -33.14 10.04 -3.48
CA ARG A 592 -32.45 8.85 -2.95
C ARG A 592 -32.39 8.80 -1.42
N GLY A 593 -32.79 9.85 -0.70
CA GLY A 593 -32.78 9.90 0.77
C GLY A 593 -31.55 10.57 1.39
N ILE A 594 -30.58 11.04 0.57
CA ILE A 594 -29.32 11.64 1.05
C ILE A 594 -29.57 12.87 1.92
N ALA A 595 -30.47 13.77 1.51
CA ALA A 595 -30.81 14.96 2.29
C ALA A 595 -31.44 14.60 3.66
N THR A 596 -32.26 13.56 3.71
CA THR A 596 -32.86 13.06 4.98
C THR A 596 -31.76 12.52 5.89
N ALA A 597 -30.83 11.73 5.37
CA ALA A 597 -29.70 11.21 6.15
C ALA A 597 -28.80 12.33 6.69
N LEU A 598 -28.49 13.34 5.88
CA LEU A 598 -27.75 14.52 6.32
C LEU A 598 -28.50 15.29 7.42
N TYR A 599 -29.82 15.45 7.30
CA TYR A 599 -30.65 16.10 8.29
C TYR A 599 -30.63 15.36 9.63
N GLU A 600 -30.81 14.03 9.62
CA GLU A 600 -30.71 13.17 10.83
C GLU A 600 -29.35 13.32 11.50
N MET A 601 -28.28 13.32 10.71
CA MET A 601 -26.92 13.52 11.25
C MET A 601 -26.76 14.89 11.89
N LEU A 602 -27.22 15.95 11.26
CA LEU A 602 -27.13 17.30 11.82
C LEU A 602 -27.96 17.47 13.08
N ILE A 603 -29.16 16.86 13.17
CA ILE A 603 -29.96 16.84 14.41
C ILE A 603 -29.17 16.21 15.57
N ARG A 604 -28.58 15.04 15.33
CA ARG A 604 -27.74 14.36 16.34
C ARG A 604 -26.59 15.25 16.80
N LEU A 605 -25.82 15.78 15.84
CA LEU A 605 -24.64 16.62 16.09
C LEU A 605 -25.00 17.93 16.80
N ALA A 606 -26.18 18.52 16.49
CA ALA A 606 -26.67 19.72 17.14
C ALA A 606 -27.08 19.45 18.59
N LYS A 607 -27.77 18.35 18.86
CA LYS A 607 -28.14 17.92 20.22
C LYS A 607 -26.90 17.67 21.10
N GLU A 608 -25.89 16.96 20.57
CA GLU A 608 -24.61 16.73 21.22
C GLU A 608 -23.88 18.03 21.59
N ARG A 609 -24.12 19.12 20.83
CA ARG A 609 -23.58 20.47 21.06
C ARG A 609 -24.48 21.39 21.87
N GLY A 610 -25.56 20.86 22.44
CA GLY A 610 -26.48 21.59 23.32
C GLY A 610 -27.43 22.56 22.63
N LEU A 611 -27.62 22.46 21.30
CA LEU A 611 -28.63 23.24 20.60
C LEU A 611 -30.03 22.69 20.93
N LYS A 612 -31.01 23.60 21.01
CA LYS A 612 -32.42 23.28 21.30
C LYS A 612 -33.26 23.08 20.03
N GLY A 613 -32.74 23.44 18.86
CA GLY A 613 -33.45 23.33 17.60
C GLY A 613 -32.70 23.98 16.45
N PHE A 614 -33.40 24.06 15.30
CA PHE A 614 -32.91 24.73 14.10
C PHE A 614 -33.83 25.86 13.69
N THR A 615 -33.27 26.86 13.05
CA THR A 615 -33.98 27.79 12.16
C THR A 615 -33.62 27.50 10.71
N ALA A 616 -34.47 27.80 9.78
CA ALA A 616 -34.21 27.70 8.35
C ALA A 616 -35.09 28.63 7.53
N GLU A 617 -34.54 29.17 6.44
CA GLU A 617 -35.28 29.95 5.44
C GLU A 617 -35.52 29.12 4.18
N VAL A 618 -36.73 28.97 3.74
CA VAL A 618 -37.10 28.15 2.58
C VAL A 618 -38.08 28.91 1.68
N LEU A 619 -37.76 28.98 0.39
CA LEU A 619 -38.71 29.53 -0.59
C LEU A 619 -40.02 28.74 -0.58
N GLU A 620 -41.16 29.40 -0.58
CA GLU A 620 -42.50 28.80 -0.61
C GLU A 620 -42.65 27.78 -1.76
N ALA A 621 -42.02 28.05 -2.90
CA ALA A 621 -41.99 27.17 -4.06
C ALA A 621 -41.13 25.90 -3.86
N ASN A 622 -40.38 25.77 -2.75
CA ASN A 622 -39.50 24.63 -2.48
C ASN A 622 -40.18 23.55 -1.63
N LYS A 623 -41.30 23.02 -2.11
CA LYS A 623 -42.08 21.95 -1.43
C LYS A 623 -41.25 20.67 -1.14
N LYS A 624 -40.19 20.44 -1.91
CA LYS A 624 -39.32 19.27 -1.66
C LYS A 624 -38.54 19.41 -0.35
N MET A 625 -38.07 20.61 -0.03
CA MET A 625 -37.37 20.88 1.21
C MET A 625 -38.29 20.74 2.43
N MET A 626 -39.52 21.27 2.34
CA MET A 626 -40.53 21.13 3.39
C MET A 626 -40.78 19.67 3.75
N LYS A 627 -40.90 18.79 2.73
CA LYS A 627 -41.04 17.33 2.97
C LYS A 627 -39.86 16.68 3.71
N ILE A 628 -38.64 17.24 3.62
CA ILE A 628 -37.47 16.72 4.37
C ILE A 628 -37.65 17.07 5.83
N PHE A 629 -38.06 18.26 6.18
CA PHE A 629 -38.29 18.70 7.55
C PHE A 629 -39.46 17.92 8.20
N GLU A 630 -40.54 17.69 7.47
CA GLU A 630 -41.68 16.87 7.93
C GLU A 630 -41.25 15.41 8.26
N LYS A 631 -40.36 14.84 7.46
CA LYS A 631 -39.81 13.48 7.68
C LYS A 631 -38.90 13.36 8.90
N GLY A 632 -38.39 14.43 9.43
CA GLY A 632 -37.57 14.45 10.63
C GLY A 632 -38.34 14.22 11.93
N HIS A 633 -39.67 14.10 11.85
CA HIS A 633 -40.57 13.87 13.01
C HIS A 633 -40.42 14.90 14.14
N LEU A 634 -39.95 16.10 13.81
CA LEU A 634 -39.81 17.22 14.72
C LEU A 634 -40.94 18.25 14.47
N PRO A 635 -41.36 18.98 15.49
CA PRO A 635 -42.29 20.11 15.30
C PRO A 635 -41.69 21.16 14.37
N VAL A 636 -42.46 21.63 13.40
CA VAL A 636 -42.07 22.69 12.47
C VAL A 636 -43.02 23.88 12.58
N ASN A 637 -42.56 24.93 13.22
CA ASN A 637 -43.29 26.19 13.31
C ASN A 637 -42.91 27.04 12.09
N THR A 638 -43.92 27.53 11.33
CA THR A 638 -43.71 28.22 10.06
C THR A 638 -44.31 29.60 10.14
N ARG A 639 -43.55 30.63 9.73
CA ARG A 639 -44.03 31.97 9.42
C ARG A 639 -43.75 32.26 7.96
N VAL A 640 -44.64 32.98 7.30
CA VAL A 640 -44.45 33.37 5.89
C VAL A 640 -44.15 34.85 5.81
N LYS A 641 -43.06 35.19 5.15
CA LYS A 641 -42.66 36.59 4.91
C LYS A 641 -42.09 36.73 3.50
N ASN A 642 -42.65 37.57 2.69
CA ASN A 642 -42.18 37.87 1.31
C ASN A 642 -41.92 36.59 0.45
N GLY A 643 -42.80 35.57 0.52
CA GLY A 643 -42.66 34.32 -0.25
C GLY A 643 -41.58 33.37 0.28
N ILE A 644 -41.08 33.60 1.50
CA ILE A 644 -40.11 32.75 2.20
C ILE A 644 -40.79 32.20 3.47
N TYR A 645 -40.65 30.90 3.71
CA TYR A 645 -40.98 30.28 4.96
C TYR A 645 -39.80 30.48 5.92
N GLU A 646 -40.02 31.21 7.01
CA GLU A 646 -39.16 31.28 8.18
C GLU A 646 -39.55 30.10 9.10
N LEU A 647 -38.69 29.11 9.22
CA LEU A 647 -38.97 27.91 10.00
C LEU A 647 -38.24 27.94 11.34
N THR A 648 -38.94 27.47 12.38
CA THR A 648 -38.35 27.16 13.68
C THR A 648 -38.64 25.67 14.01
N ILE A 649 -37.62 24.90 14.22
CA ILE A 649 -37.70 23.42 14.39
C ILE A 649 -37.09 23.03 15.75
N PRO A 650 -37.88 23.08 16.84
CA PRO A 650 -37.41 22.66 18.16
C PRO A 650 -37.16 21.14 18.21
N PHE A 651 -36.15 20.69 18.94
CA PHE A 651 -35.84 19.27 19.12
C PHE A 651 -36.72 18.58 20.15
N GLU A 652 -37.35 19.36 21.04
CA GLU A 652 -38.34 18.90 22.02
C GLU A 652 -39.65 19.62 21.77
N ALA A 653 -40.74 18.87 21.90
CA ALA A 653 -42.08 19.50 21.86
C ALA A 653 -42.28 20.34 23.12
N HIS A 654 -42.35 21.67 22.99
CA HIS A 654 -42.88 22.47 24.10
C HIS A 654 -44.35 22.11 24.27
N HIS A 655 -44.70 21.39 25.34
CA HIS A 655 -46.05 21.37 25.88
C HIS A 655 -46.35 22.80 26.37
N SER A 656 -46.93 23.65 25.51
CA SER A 656 -47.56 24.85 25.98
C SER A 656 -48.72 24.44 26.89
N GLN A 657 -48.57 24.63 28.18
CA GLN A 657 -49.72 24.70 29.09
C GLN A 657 -50.55 25.92 28.68
N ALA A 658 -51.49 25.71 27.78
CA ALA A 658 -52.60 26.61 27.61
C ALA A 658 -53.50 26.46 28.84
N GLY A 659 -53.25 27.28 29.82
CA GLY A 659 -54.19 27.46 30.95
C GLY A 659 -55.50 28.02 30.39
N TYR A 660 -56.51 27.20 30.34
CA TYR A 660 -57.89 27.70 30.25
C TYR A 660 -58.26 28.28 31.61
N GLU A 661 -58.10 29.57 31.82
CA GLU A 661 -58.92 30.30 32.79
C GLU A 661 -60.35 30.36 32.27
N LYS A 662 -61.23 29.60 32.90
CA LYS A 662 -62.69 29.85 32.82
C LYS A 662 -63.01 31.02 33.73
N VAL A 663 -63.52 32.07 33.18
CA VAL A 663 -64.41 33.01 33.85
C VAL A 663 -65.86 32.76 33.40
#